data_442b3599d4f96096e142fd04503f6eb4
#
_entry.id   442b3599d4f96096e142fd04503f6eb4
#
_cell.length_a   1.000
_cell.length_b   1.000
_cell.length_c   1.000
_cell.angle_alpha   90.00
_cell.angle_beta   90.00
_cell.angle_gamma   90.00
#
_symmetry.space_group_name_H-M   'P 1'
#
loop_
_entity.id
_entity.type
_entity.pdbx_description
1 polymer ?
#
loop_
_entity_poly.entity_id
_entity_poly.type
_entity_poly.pdbx_seq_one_letter_code
_entity_poly.pdbx_strand_id
1 'polypeptide(L)'
;MKRILILLLAVFAGISAQGADAPKQRPNYDLASQFSAKRISQMVFSTELTPNWFRDSDKFWYAWKTPAGTQYWIVDPETGTRTQAFDMEKLAMEITAITRDPFDAQHLPIEGMKLKDDKYLRFDIKGTQEVPDTLAQKRAERAKKDGDKAPKGPQKPPMTKKVWHFQYELATGQLTEYKPEKREYPAWASISPDGETGVYVKNSNLYWMDRENLAKAVEDEKDSTLVEHRLTSDGIRQWGFGVDNYSGDTETDTTRRVMARGIVWSPDSKHFAAVKTDMRKIKDLWVINALSQPRPTLETYKYQMPGEPGPTEELYVFSMPDGSSKRYQVNAFKDQTFDVSTRPRKFRETYDKYRSRVWLGDNDGFWLVRGSRDLHRMDVCRVDLASDSTRTVVSERMNTYIEDRQIHLINGGKQFLWWSERNGWANLYLYNADGTLVRNLTEGAYHVEDILAVNEKEGYVLFSACGVNKDENPYQMHTWRVALAGGPIRQLDMDDMNVEATASDDGRWLVGNCSRVDYAPEAWLIGRDGKRKLLDKADLSLLFAAGYKMPERFKVKAADGITDLYGAMYKPFDFDSTRVYPIIDYVYPGPQVEANNIAWSKGMVRTDRLAQVGFIVITVGNRGGHPNRSKWYHNYGYGNLRDYGLEDQKYAIQQLAGKYDFIDGSRVGIHGHSGGGFMSTAAILKYPDFFKAAVSCAGNHDNRIYNRWWSETHHGVTEKVEQSDTTFVYHIETNPEIAANLKGHLMLVHGDIDNNVNPANTIRVVNALIRANKRFDLLILPGQRHGFGDMNEYFFYRLADYFSEWLLGDSERGEVDVKELNND
;
A
#
# COMPACT_ATOMS: atom_id res chain seq x y z
N MET A 1 -77.00 48.64 -32.51
CA MET A 1 -75.64 48.87 -31.90
C MET A 1 -74.89 47.59 -32.11
N LYS A 2 -74.10 47.54 -33.13
CA LYS A 2 -73.26 46.34 -33.52
C LYS A 2 -71.85 46.60 -33.04
N ARG A 3 -71.32 45.70 -32.25
CA ARG A 3 -69.87 45.65 -31.92
C ARG A 3 -69.23 44.62 -32.85
N ILE A 4 -68.29 45.11 -33.64
CA ILE A 4 -67.40 44.32 -34.47
C ILE A 4 -66.32 43.72 -33.65
N LEU A 5 -66.15 42.39 -33.71
CA LEU A 5 -65.07 41.65 -33.09
C LEU A 5 -63.97 41.42 -34.16
N ILE A 6 -62.82 41.98 -33.99
CA ILE A 6 -61.63 41.74 -34.85
C ILE A 6 -60.82 40.57 -34.26
N LEU A 7 -60.72 39.46 -34.98
CA LEU A 7 -59.89 38.32 -34.64
C LEU A 7 -58.51 38.60 -35.23
N LEU A 8 -57.49 38.74 -34.38
CA LEU A 8 -56.09 38.72 -34.77
C LEU A 8 -55.61 37.27 -34.75
N LEU A 9 -55.34 36.72 -35.97
CA LEU A 9 -54.58 35.50 -36.11
C LEU A 9 -53.09 35.79 -35.94
N ALA A 10 -52.49 35.40 -34.83
CA ALA A 10 -51.04 35.35 -34.66
C ALA A 10 -50.52 34.04 -35.28
N VAL A 11 -49.80 34.19 -36.40
CA VAL A 11 -49.01 33.11 -36.98
C VAL A 11 -47.75 32.89 -36.15
N PHE A 12 -47.76 31.84 -35.34
CA PHE A 12 -46.50 31.39 -34.71
C PHE A 12 -45.65 30.67 -35.79
N ALA A 13 -44.70 31.38 -36.35
CA ALA A 13 -43.57 30.75 -37.06
C ALA A 13 -42.67 30.08 -36.00
N GLY A 14 -42.78 28.77 -35.85
CA GLY A 14 -41.84 27.97 -35.06
C GLY A 14 -40.47 28.04 -35.69
N ILE A 15 -39.60 28.91 -35.16
CA ILE A 15 -38.15 28.81 -35.37
C ILE A 15 -37.74 27.63 -34.50
N SER A 16 -37.55 26.45 -35.12
CA SER A 16 -36.72 25.41 -34.54
C SER A 16 -35.32 25.97 -34.38
N ALA A 17 -34.99 26.39 -33.18
CA ALA A 17 -33.60 26.62 -32.81
C ALA A 17 -32.91 25.26 -32.91
N GLN A 18 -32.27 24.99 -34.05
CA GLN A 18 -31.19 24.02 -34.10
C GLN A 18 -30.20 24.54 -33.04
N GLY A 19 -30.04 23.77 -31.97
CA GLY A 19 -29.00 24.05 -30.97
C GLY A 19 -27.70 24.19 -31.74
N ALA A 20 -27.11 25.39 -31.70
CA ALA A 20 -25.75 25.54 -32.16
C ALA A 20 -24.93 24.55 -31.33
N ASP A 21 -24.30 23.58 -32.01
CA ASP A 21 -23.33 22.72 -31.36
C ASP A 21 -22.34 23.60 -30.61
N ALA A 22 -22.22 23.37 -29.32
CA ALA A 22 -21.22 24.09 -28.50
C ALA A 22 -19.88 23.94 -29.22
N PRO A 23 -19.07 25.02 -29.31
CA PRO A 23 -17.83 24.97 -30.05
C PRO A 23 -16.99 23.80 -29.49
N LYS A 24 -16.60 22.88 -30.38
CA LYS A 24 -15.77 21.73 -30.04
C LYS A 24 -14.52 22.21 -29.32
N GLN A 25 -14.34 21.76 -28.10
CA GLN A 25 -13.14 22.03 -27.31
C GLN A 25 -12.06 21.02 -27.71
N ARG A 26 -10.95 21.48 -28.27
CA ARG A 26 -9.85 20.58 -28.60
C ARG A 26 -9.10 20.14 -27.35
N PRO A 27 -8.80 18.83 -27.20
CA PRO A 27 -7.98 18.32 -26.14
C PRO A 27 -6.53 18.82 -26.27
N ASN A 28 -5.91 19.21 -25.14
CA ASN A 28 -4.53 19.67 -25.12
C ASN A 28 -3.57 18.53 -24.76
N TYR A 29 -3.36 17.59 -25.68
CA TYR A 29 -2.44 16.47 -25.48
C TYR A 29 -0.98 16.90 -25.30
N ASP A 30 -0.56 17.98 -25.97
CA ASP A 30 0.81 18.50 -25.87
C ASP A 30 1.11 18.94 -24.44
N LEU A 31 0.20 19.66 -23.78
CA LEU A 31 0.34 20.05 -22.39
C LEU A 31 0.35 18.81 -21.47
N ALA A 32 -0.57 17.86 -21.69
CA ALA A 32 -0.62 16.62 -20.90
C ALA A 32 0.65 15.77 -21.04
N SER A 33 1.28 15.74 -22.23
CA SER A 33 2.52 15.01 -22.49
C SER A 33 3.72 15.53 -21.68
N GLN A 34 3.72 16.84 -21.36
CA GLN A 34 4.80 17.47 -20.57
C GLN A 34 4.83 16.99 -19.12
N PHE A 35 3.74 16.40 -18.63
CA PHE A 35 3.60 15.90 -17.26
C PHE A 35 3.44 14.38 -17.20
N SER A 36 4.10 13.64 -18.12
CA SER A 36 4.23 12.19 -18.02
C SER A 36 5.09 11.81 -16.79
N ALA A 37 4.91 10.60 -16.26
CA ALA A 37 5.65 10.11 -15.10
C ALA A 37 7.18 10.22 -15.31
N LYS A 38 7.66 9.90 -16.53
CA LYS A 38 9.07 10.04 -16.92
C LYS A 38 9.56 11.49 -16.82
N ARG A 39 8.82 12.44 -17.38
CA ARG A 39 9.20 13.87 -17.35
C ARG A 39 9.13 14.45 -15.94
N ILE A 40 8.10 14.09 -15.16
CA ILE A 40 7.99 14.50 -13.74
C ILE A 40 9.20 14.00 -12.95
N SER A 41 9.68 12.77 -13.19
CA SER A 41 10.86 12.23 -12.51
C SER A 41 12.14 13.01 -12.75
N GLN A 42 12.19 13.80 -13.82
CA GLN A 42 13.30 14.70 -14.15
C GLN A 42 13.15 16.10 -13.54
N MET A 43 11.96 16.46 -13.05
CA MET A 43 11.65 17.77 -12.48
C MET A 43 11.42 17.74 -10.98
N VAL A 44 11.09 16.58 -10.42
CA VAL A 44 10.78 16.38 -9.00
C VAL A 44 11.73 15.33 -8.41
N PHE A 45 12.44 15.70 -7.38
CA PHE A 45 13.46 14.89 -6.74
C PHE A 45 12.99 14.37 -5.37
N SER A 46 13.72 14.69 -4.27
CA SER A 46 13.29 14.27 -2.93
C SER A 46 12.08 15.09 -2.45
N THR A 47 11.05 14.38 -2.02
CA THR A 47 9.81 14.94 -1.45
C THR A 47 9.57 14.48 -0.03
N GLU A 48 10.33 13.49 0.43
CA GLU A 48 10.28 12.92 1.77
C GLU A 48 11.68 12.57 2.25
N LEU A 49 11.88 12.54 3.56
CA LEU A 49 13.11 12.18 4.23
C LEU A 49 12.92 10.91 5.04
N THR A 50 13.75 9.91 4.77
CA THR A 50 13.83 8.70 5.58
C THR A 50 15.07 8.78 6.48
N PRO A 51 14.91 8.89 7.81
CA PRO A 51 16.07 8.93 8.71
C PRO A 51 16.69 7.54 8.84
N ASN A 52 18.02 7.50 8.76
CA ASN A 52 18.79 6.30 9.07
C ASN A 52 19.51 6.52 10.41
N TRP A 53 18.87 6.09 11.48
CA TRP A 53 19.35 6.33 12.85
C TRP A 53 20.65 5.60 13.14
N PHE A 54 21.54 6.23 13.91
CA PHE A 54 22.74 5.62 14.43
C PHE A 54 22.39 4.60 15.51
N ARG A 55 23.24 3.58 15.68
CA ARG A 55 23.00 2.49 16.60
C ARG A 55 23.08 2.93 18.07
N ASP A 56 24.14 3.69 18.40
CA ASP A 56 24.49 4.04 19.77
C ASP A 56 24.15 5.49 20.14
N SER A 57 23.45 6.20 19.26
CA SER A 57 23.01 7.59 19.49
C SER A 57 21.73 7.89 18.73
N ASP A 58 21.10 9.03 19.04
CA ASP A 58 19.96 9.53 18.29
C ASP A 58 20.35 10.32 17.04
N LYS A 59 21.62 10.31 16.66
CA LYS A 59 22.03 10.84 15.35
C LYS A 59 21.41 10.03 14.24
N PHE A 60 21.22 10.66 13.11
CA PHE A 60 20.81 9.97 11.89
C PHE A 60 21.46 10.62 10.67
N TRP A 61 21.61 9.83 9.60
CA TRP A 61 21.96 10.34 8.30
C TRP A 61 20.78 10.19 7.34
N TYR A 62 20.80 11.01 6.28
CA TYR A 62 19.84 10.91 5.18
C TYR A 62 20.44 11.45 3.89
N ALA A 63 19.85 11.06 2.76
CA ALA A 63 20.16 11.60 1.44
C ALA A 63 19.05 12.53 0.97
N TRP A 64 19.40 13.67 0.38
CA TRP A 64 18.45 14.59 -0.20
C TRP A 64 18.86 14.98 -1.61
N LYS A 65 18.04 14.62 -2.60
CA LYS A 65 18.26 14.87 -4.01
C LYS A 65 17.58 16.16 -4.44
N THR A 66 18.32 17.01 -5.17
CA THR A 66 17.85 18.27 -5.76
C THR A 66 18.27 18.32 -7.24
N PRO A 67 17.87 19.36 -8.03
CA PRO A 67 18.42 19.58 -9.36
C PRO A 67 19.96 19.69 -9.39
N ALA A 68 20.57 20.14 -8.29
CA ALA A 68 22.03 20.28 -8.15
C ALA A 68 22.75 19.01 -7.72
N GLY A 69 22.03 17.86 -7.67
CA GLY A 69 22.57 16.56 -7.26
C GLY A 69 22.08 16.09 -5.90
N THR A 70 22.69 14.99 -5.41
CA THR A 70 22.33 14.38 -4.12
C THR A 70 23.32 14.82 -3.05
N GLN A 71 22.81 15.32 -1.94
CA GLN A 71 23.57 15.65 -0.75
C GLN A 71 23.28 14.66 0.36
N TYR A 72 24.28 14.35 1.16
CA TYR A 72 24.21 13.42 2.29
C TYR A 72 24.49 14.17 3.58
N TRP A 73 23.60 14.04 4.53
CA TRP A 73 23.61 14.81 5.77
C TRP A 73 23.66 13.90 6.99
N ILE A 74 24.37 14.35 8.03
CA ILE A 74 24.30 13.80 9.38
C ILE A 74 23.67 14.87 10.28
N VAL A 75 22.66 14.48 11.03
CA VAL A 75 21.98 15.33 12.01
C VAL A 75 22.24 14.81 13.40
N ASP A 76 22.62 15.70 14.28
CA ASP A 76 22.67 15.49 15.71
C ASP A 76 21.47 16.23 16.35
N PRO A 77 20.41 15.51 16.74
CA PRO A 77 19.20 16.12 17.27
C PRO A 77 19.42 16.87 18.59
N GLU A 78 20.33 16.38 19.44
CA GLU A 78 20.60 16.99 20.77
C GLU A 78 21.15 18.41 20.65
N THR A 79 22.05 18.62 19.70
CA THR A 79 22.63 19.94 19.43
C THR A 79 21.87 20.70 18.34
N GLY A 80 21.02 20.01 17.61
CA GLY A 80 20.37 20.52 16.41
C GLY A 80 21.35 20.80 15.27
N THR A 81 22.57 20.26 15.28
CA THR A 81 23.55 20.48 14.21
C THR A 81 23.27 19.57 13.01
N ARG A 82 23.53 20.11 11.82
CA ARG A 82 23.45 19.40 10.55
C ARG A 82 24.75 19.59 9.80
N THR A 83 25.45 18.51 9.48
CA THR A 83 26.74 18.50 8.79
C THR A 83 26.69 17.62 7.55
N GLN A 84 27.44 17.97 6.51
CA GLN A 84 27.60 17.09 5.37
C GLN A 84 28.33 15.80 5.78
N ALA A 85 27.82 14.66 5.33
CA ALA A 85 28.45 13.36 5.57
C ALA A 85 29.73 13.19 4.76
N PHE A 86 29.81 13.84 3.60
CA PHE A 86 30.95 13.79 2.67
C PHE A 86 31.29 15.19 2.16
N ASP A 87 32.58 15.41 1.91
CA ASP A 87 33.00 16.38 0.92
C ASP A 87 32.86 15.71 -0.45
N MET A 88 31.79 16.08 -1.19
CA MET A 88 31.39 15.43 -2.44
C MET A 88 32.44 15.61 -3.55
N GLU A 89 33.14 16.74 -3.61
CA GLU A 89 34.19 16.96 -4.61
C GLU A 89 35.40 16.06 -4.33
N LYS A 90 35.88 16.03 -3.09
CA LYS A 90 36.93 15.13 -2.66
C LYS A 90 36.56 13.68 -2.89
N LEU A 91 35.33 13.28 -2.53
CA LEU A 91 34.84 11.90 -2.72
C LEU A 91 34.82 11.52 -4.20
N ALA A 92 34.34 12.38 -5.09
CA ALA A 92 34.33 12.14 -6.53
C ALA A 92 35.75 11.99 -7.11
N MET A 93 36.70 12.82 -6.67
CA MET A 93 38.10 12.71 -7.06
C MET A 93 38.75 11.39 -6.61
N GLU A 94 38.52 10.99 -5.36
CA GLU A 94 39.07 9.73 -4.81
C GLU A 94 38.47 8.51 -5.51
N ILE A 95 37.17 8.48 -5.74
CA ILE A 95 36.48 7.41 -6.47
C ILE A 95 37.02 7.34 -7.92
N THR A 96 37.14 8.47 -8.63
CA THR A 96 37.68 8.55 -9.97
C THR A 96 39.11 8.01 -10.03
N ALA A 97 39.95 8.35 -9.04
CA ALA A 97 41.33 7.88 -8.97
C ALA A 97 41.43 6.36 -8.80
N ILE A 98 40.55 5.76 -8.00
CA ILE A 98 40.51 4.30 -7.73
C ILE A 98 39.89 3.54 -8.90
N THR A 99 38.76 3.98 -9.39
CA THR A 99 37.98 3.25 -10.40
C THR A 99 38.49 3.42 -11.81
N ARG A 100 39.18 4.55 -12.08
CA ARG A 100 39.60 5.02 -13.41
C ARG A 100 38.39 5.41 -14.31
N ASP A 101 37.22 5.60 -13.73
CA ASP A 101 36.04 6.11 -14.38
C ASP A 101 35.81 7.57 -13.96
N PRO A 102 35.45 8.50 -14.87
CA PRO A 102 35.20 9.88 -14.53
C PRO A 102 33.86 10.04 -13.81
N PHE A 103 33.91 10.52 -12.59
CA PHE A 103 32.72 10.86 -11.79
C PHE A 103 32.73 12.33 -11.40
N ASP A 104 31.60 12.99 -11.48
CA ASP A 104 31.42 14.34 -10.95
C ASP A 104 30.72 14.31 -9.57
N ALA A 105 30.92 15.38 -8.82
CA ALA A 105 30.43 15.50 -7.44
C ALA A 105 28.90 15.56 -7.33
N GLN A 106 28.22 16.06 -8.39
CA GLN A 106 26.75 16.25 -8.36
C GLN A 106 26.00 14.96 -8.68
N HIS A 107 26.58 14.09 -9.52
CA HIS A 107 25.92 12.89 -10.06
C HIS A 107 26.61 11.58 -9.66
N LEU A 108 27.32 11.55 -8.52
CA LEU A 108 27.89 10.31 -7.99
C LEU A 108 26.81 9.24 -7.85
N PRO A 109 26.91 8.11 -8.56
CA PRO A 109 25.89 7.05 -8.55
C PRO A 109 26.05 6.15 -7.31
N ILE A 110 25.91 6.74 -6.12
CA ILE A 110 25.99 6.02 -4.85
C ILE A 110 24.75 5.15 -4.69
N GLU A 111 24.95 3.84 -4.56
CA GLU A 111 23.86 2.85 -4.35
C GLU A 111 24.06 2.12 -3.01
N GLY A 112 22.96 1.66 -2.42
CA GLY A 112 22.97 0.74 -1.27
C GLY A 112 23.67 1.28 -0.02
N MET A 113 23.68 2.60 0.19
CA MET A 113 24.38 3.20 1.33
C MET A 113 23.83 2.72 2.67
N LYS A 114 24.73 2.31 3.57
CA LYS A 114 24.43 1.81 4.91
C LYS A 114 25.44 2.31 5.91
N LEU A 115 24.97 2.57 7.12
CA LEU A 115 25.84 2.84 8.26
C LEU A 115 26.36 1.51 8.85
N LYS A 116 27.65 1.43 9.14
CA LYS A 116 28.28 0.27 9.77
C LYS A 116 28.99 0.69 11.05
N ASP A 117 28.58 0.11 12.17
CA ASP A 117 29.16 0.30 13.50
C ASP A 117 29.25 1.78 13.93
N ASP A 118 28.27 2.61 13.51
CA ASP A 118 28.23 4.07 13.71
C ASP A 118 29.49 4.82 13.27
N LYS A 119 30.36 4.15 12.54
CA LYS A 119 31.69 4.62 12.17
C LYS A 119 31.88 4.80 10.66
N TYR A 120 31.32 3.89 9.87
CA TYR A 120 31.55 3.86 8.44
C TYR A 120 30.25 4.01 7.66
N LEU A 121 30.25 4.86 6.63
CA LEU A 121 29.25 4.80 5.57
C LEU A 121 29.75 3.90 4.47
N ARG A 122 29.09 2.76 4.24
CA ARG A 122 29.39 1.78 3.17
C ARG A 122 28.41 1.98 2.03
N PHE A 123 28.93 1.98 0.80
CA PHE A 123 28.12 2.16 -0.40
C PHE A 123 28.78 1.52 -1.62
N ASP A 124 28.00 1.37 -2.68
CA ASP A 124 28.41 0.78 -3.93
C ASP A 124 28.45 1.85 -5.04
N ILE A 125 29.43 1.71 -5.92
CA ILE A 125 29.56 2.51 -7.15
C ILE A 125 29.64 1.55 -8.34
N LYS A 126 28.76 1.73 -9.31
CA LYS A 126 28.74 0.97 -10.54
C LYS A 126 29.60 1.67 -11.59
N GLY A 127 30.73 1.02 -11.95
CA GLY A 127 31.67 1.56 -12.96
C GLY A 127 31.18 1.33 -14.39
N THR A 128 31.97 1.85 -15.35
CA THR A 128 31.77 1.61 -16.79
C THR A 128 32.44 0.32 -17.27
N GLN A 129 33.43 -0.21 -16.51
CA GLN A 129 34.16 -1.42 -16.85
C GLN A 129 33.26 -2.65 -16.85
N GLU A 130 33.33 -3.43 -17.91
CA GLU A 130 32.66 -4.72 -18.01
C GLU A 130 33.53 -5.85 -17.46
N VAL A 131 32.94 -6.67 -16.61
CA VAL A 131 33.55 -7.87 -16.01
C VAL A 131 32.68 -9.09 -16.27
N PRO A 132 33.23 -10.32 -16.30
CA PRO A 132 32.44 -11.52 -16.44
C PRO A 132 31.38 -11.63 -15.33
N ASP A 133 30.11 -11.81 -15.71
CA ASP A 133 29.04 -12.07 -14.77
C ASP A 133 29.10 -13.51 -14.25
N THR A 134 29.83 -13.70 -13.17
CA THR A 134 30.07 -15.01 -12.56
C THR A 134 28.77 -15.63 -12.03
N LEU A 135 27.76 -14.83 -11.66
CA LEU A 135 26.46 -15.30 -11.20
C LEU A 135 25.61 -15.80 -12.37
N ALA A 136 25.58 -15.05 -13.48
CA ALA A 136 24.90 -15.49 -14.70
C ALA A 136 25.59 -16.73 -15.30
N GLN A 137 26.92 -16.79 -15.26
CA GLN A 137 27.68 -17.99 -15.69
C GLN A 137 27.31 -19.21 -14.84
N LYS A 138 27.31 -19.12 -13.52
CA LYS A 138 26.89 -20.19 -12.61
C LYS A 138 25.43 -20.61 -12.83
N ARG A 139 24.53 -19.64 -13.10
CA ARG A 139 23.12 -19.92 -13.45
C ARG A 139 23.01 -20.69 -14.79
N ALA A 140 23.75 -20.26 -15.81
CA ALA A 140 23.78 -20.93 -17.12
C ALA A 140 24.39 -22.34 -17.04
N GLU A 141 25.44 -22.54 -16.24
CA GLU A 141 26.02 -23.85 -15.98
C GLU A 141 25.06 -24.78 -15.22
N ARG A 142 24.30 -24.24 -14.27
CA ARG A 142 23.23 -24.99 -13.56
C ARG A 142 22.09 -25.39 -14.49
N ALA A 143 21.61 -24.49 -15.31
CA ALA A 143 20.57 -24.79 -16.31
C ALA A 143 21.00 -25.88 -17.30
N LYS A 144 22.28 -25.89 -17.71
CA LYS A 144 22.84 -26.96 -18.54
C LYS A 144 22.87 -28.32 -17.84
N LYS A 145 23.13 -28.37 -16.53
CA LYS A 145 23.13 -29.60 -15.74
C LYS A 145 21.71 -30.13 -15.49
N ASP A 146 20.73 -29.25 -15.40
CA ASP A 146 19.34 -29.59 -15.13
C ASP A 146 18.54 -29.96 -16.41
N GLY A 147 19.23 -30.07 -17.57
CA GLY A 147 18.65 -30.63 -18.81
C GLY A 147 17.89 -29.63 -19.69
N ASP A 148 17.96 -28.35 -19.43
CA ASP A 148 17.41 -27.32 -20.29
C ASP A 148 18.17 -27.24 -21.62
N LYS A 149 17.41 -27.16 -22.72
CA LYS A 149 18.00 -27.06 -24.08
C LYS A 149 18.80 -25.77 -24.20
N ALA A 150 20.11 -25.89 -24.07
CA ALA A 150 21.02 -24.78 -24.32
C ALA A 150 20.87 -24.25 -25.76
N PRO A 151 20.91 -22.91 -25.97
CA PRO A 151 20.98 -22.35 -27.32
C PRO A 151 22.19 -22.90 -28.05
N LYS A 152 21.99 -23.35 -29.28
CA LYS A 152 23.07 -23.90 -30.14
C LYS A 152 23.96 -22.76 -30.63
N GLY A 153 25.21 -22.71 -30.19
CA GLY A 153 26.27 -21.83 -30.68
C GLY A 153 27.23 -21.36 -29.54
N PRO A 154 28.45 -20.93 -29.89
CA PRO A 154 29.41 -20.36 -28.92
C PRO A 154 28.85 -19.03 -28.40
N GLN A 155 28.34 -19.00 -27.17
CA GLN A 155 27.92 -17.77 -26.50
C GLN A 155 29.13 -17.13 -25.80
N LYS A 156 29.33 -15.83 -26.03
CA LYS A 156 30.24 -15.05 -25.21
C LYS A 156 29.77 -15.15 -23.74
N PRO A 157 30.68 -15.23 -22.75
CA PRO A 157 30.29 -15.22 -21.36
C PRO A 157 29.46 -13.95 -21.06
N PRO A 158 28.40 -14.07 -20.28
CA PRO A 158 27.63 -12.90 -19.89
C PRO A 158 28.54 -11.93 -19.13
N MET A 159 28.45 -10.65 -19.50
CA MET A 159 29.25 -9.55 -18.90
C MET A 159 28.31 -8.68 -18.06
N THR A 160 28.84 -8.09 -16.99
CA THR A 160 28.16 -7.11 -16.15
C THR A 160 29.12 -5.95 -15.85
N LYS A 161 28.56 -4.79 -15.52
CA LYS A 161 29.38 -3.65 -15.07
C LYS A 161 30.00 -3.96 -13.71
N LYS A 162 31.27 -3.63 -13.54
CA LYS A 162 31.96 -3.81 -12.26
C LYS A 162 31.31 -2.95 -11.18
N VAL A 163 31.02 -3.54 -10.05
CA VAL A 163 30.56 -2.84 -8.84
C VAL A 163 31.73 -2.71 -7.88
N TRP A 164 32.00 -1.50 -7.46
CA TRP A 164 33.01 -1.18 -6.47
C TRP A 164 32.35 -0.96 -5.12
N HIS A 165 32.94 -1.50 -4.05
CA HIS A 165 32.42 -1.42 -2.70
C HIS A 165 33.27 -0.52 -1.85
N PHE A 166 32.78 0.63 -1.44
CA PHE A 166 33.50 1.63 -0.67
C PHE A 166 32.99 1.76 0.75
N GLN A 167 33.90 2.05 1.67
CA GLN A 167 33.59 2.53 3.00
C GLN A 167 34.32 3.83 3.29
N TYR A 168 33.54 4.77 3.83
CA TYR A 168 34.04 6.09 4.23
C TYR A 168 33.99 6.21 5.75
N GLU A 169 35.14 6.49 6.39
CA GLU A 169 35.21 6.65 7.83
C GLU A 169 34.78 8.06 8.24
N LEU A 170 33.71 8.15 9.04
CA LEU A 170 33.08 9.44 9.42
C LEU A 170 34.03 10.35 10.22
N ALA A 171 34.89 9.78 11.06
CA ALA A 171 35.78 10.55 11.92
C ALA A 171 36.98 11.16 11.15
N THR A 172 37.50 10.49 10.16
CA THR A 172 38.74 10.88 9.46
C THR A 172 38.50 11.39 8.03
N GLY A 173 37.33 11.07 7.46
CA GLY A 173 37.03 11.34 6.05
C GLY A 173 37.86 10.50 5.07
N GLN A 174 38.33 9.32 5.51
CA GLN A 174 39.12 8.40 4.68
C GLN A 174 38.20 7.47 3.90
N LEU A 175 38.38 7.42 2.58
CA LEU A 175 37.74 6.46 1.69
C LEU A 175 38.65 5.24 1.50
N THR A 176 38.05 4.05 1.61
CA THR A 176 38.76 2.78 1.33
C THR A 176 37.82 1.81 0.60
N GLU A 177 38.38 0.96 -0.27
CA GLU A 177 37.65 -0.15 -0.84
C GLU A 177 37.52 -1.27 0.21
N TYR A 178 36.31 -1.88 0.33
CA TYR A 178 36.15 -3.03 1.21
C TYR A 178 35.56 -4.23 0.46
N LYS A 179 35.84 -5.41 0.95
CA LYS A 179 35.25 -6.62 0.42
C LYS A 179 33.92 -6.87 1.13
N PRO A 180 32.79 -6.97 0.40
CA PRO A 180 31.52 -7.30 1.03
C PRO A 180 31.60 -8.58 1.85
N GLU A 181 31.06 -8.52 3.04
CA GLU A 181 30.98 -9.67 3.90
C GLU A 181 29.99 -10.68 3.29
N LYS A 182 30.34 -11.96 3.32
CA LYS A 182 29.43 -13.02 2.94
C LYS A 182 28.25 -13.03 3.90
N ARG A 183 27.09 -13.49 3.40
CA ARG A 183 25.95 -13.74 4.28
C ARG A 183 26.37 -14.74 5.37
N GLU A 184 25.94 -14.50 6.57
CA GLU A 184 26.20 -15.37 7.70
C GLU A 184 25.28 -16.60 7.68
N TYR A 185 24.05 -16.41 7.17
CA TYR A 185 23.00 -17.43 7.13
C TYR A 185 22.34 -17.51 5.77
N PRO A 186 21.79 -18.69 5.38
CA PRO A 186 21.00 -18.83 4.17
C PRO A 186 19.72 -17.97 4.23
N ALA A 187 19.32 -17.40 3.09
CA ALA A 187 18.13 -16.54 3.01
C ALA A 187 16.81 -17.31 3.26
N TRP A 188 16.83 -18.61 3.13
CA TRP A 188 15.67 -19.49 3.31
C TRP A 188 15.50 -20.01 4.75
N ALA A 189 16.37 -19.68 5.68
CA ALA A 189 16.29 -20.15 7.06
C ALA A 189 15.76 -19.07 8.02
N SER A 190 14.83 -19.45 8.89
CA SER A 190 14.40 -18.68 10.07
C SER A 190 15.36 -19.01 11.23
N ILE A 191 16.21 -18.04 11.59
CA ILE A 191 17.28 -18.25 12.57
C ILE A 191 16.80 -17.94 13.98
N SER A 192 17.25 -18.73 14.96
CA SER A 192 17.01 -18.48 16.39
C SER A 192 17.68 -17.19 16.89
N PRO A 193 17.20 -16.56 17.95
CA PRO A 193 17.81 -15.34 18.51
C PRO A 193 19.29 -15.46 18.88
N ASP A 194 19.76 -16.63 19.33
CA ASP A 194 21.15 -16.93 19.63
C ASP A 194 22.02 -17.20 18.38
N GLY A 195 21.38 -17.39 17.20
CA GLY A 195 22.08 -17.69 15.95
C GLY A 195 22.49 -19.14 15.75
N GLU A 196 22.17 -20.05 16.67
CA GLU A 196 22.66 -21.44 16.65
C GLU A 196 21.77 -22.39 15.84
N THR A 197 20.52 -22.02 15.58
CA THR A 197 19.54 -22.88 14.91
C THR A 197 18.83 -22.17 13.77
N GLY A 198 18.71 -22.82 12.61
CA GLY A 198 17.90 -22.35 11.49
C GLY A 198 16.82 -23.33 11.11
N VAL A 199 15.57 -22.86 11.09
CA VAL A 199 14.38 -23.64 10.71
C VAL A 199 13.89 -23.23 9.32
N TYR A 200 13.49 -24.21 8.52
CA TYR A 200 13.00 -24.00 7.15
C TYR A 200 11.97 -25.06 6.74
N VAL A 201 11.33 -24.87 5.60
CA VAL A 201 10.38 -25.82 5.01
C VAL A 201 10.99 -26.49 3.78
N LYS A 202 10.74 -27.77 3.65
CA LYS A 202 11.04 -28.61 2.48
C LYS A 202 9.98 -29.70 2.38
N ASN A 203 9.38 -29.89 1.19
CA ASN A 203 8.27 -30.83 0.98
C ASN A 203 7.13 -30.67 1.99
N SER A 204 6.72 -29.43 2.26
CA SER A 204 5.65 -29.07 3.21
C SER A 204 5.91 -29.46 4.68
N ASN A 205 7.13 -29.86 5.01
CA ASN A 205 7.55 -30.24 6.35
C ASN A 205 8.64 -29.32 6.88
N LEU A 206 8.66 -29.15 8.21
CA LEU A 206 9.70 -28.39 8.90
C LEU A 206 10.98 -29.24 9.05
N TYR A 207 12.09 -28.57 8.85
CA TYR A 207 13.45 -29.05 9.06
C TYR A 207 14.25 -28.00 9.81
N TRP A 208 15.34 -28.42 10.45
CA TRP A 208 16.31 -27.50 11.04
C TRP A 208 17.76 -27.93 10.76
N MET A 209 18.65 -26.97 10.86
CA MET A 209 20.09 -27.14 10.83
C MET A 209 20.71 -26.37 11.98
N ASP A 210 21.84 -26.87 12.49
CA ASP A 210 22.73 -26.16 13.37
C ASP A 210 23.57 -25.09 12.63
N ARG A 211 24.27 -24.26 13.40
CA ARG A 211 25.08 -23.17 12.86
C ARG A 211 26.15 -23.64 11.87
N GLU A 212 26.80 -24.80 12.14
CA GLU A 212 27.84 -25.33 11.25
C GLU A 212 27.27 -25.72 9.88
N ASN A 213 26.15 -26.41 9.86
CA ASN A 213 25.48 -26.80 8.61
C ASN A 213 24.88 -25.60 7.88
N LEU A 214 24.36 -24.58 8.61
CA LEU A 214 23.91 -23.31 8.01
C LEU A 214 25.07 -22.58 7.32
N ALA A 215 26.26 -22.54 7.93
CA ALA A 215 27.43 -21.92 7.34
C ALA A 215 27.91 -22.68 6.08
N LYS A 216 27.92 -24.02 6.10
CA LYS A 216 28.17 -24.83 4.91
C LYS A 216 27.16 -24.58 3.81
N ALA A 217 25.87 -24.45 4.14
CA ALA A 217 24.82 -24.20 3.18
C ALA A 217 24.89 -22.79 2.54
N VAL A 218 25.51 -21.82 3.21
CA VAL A 218 25.82 -20.50 2.61
C VAL A 218 26.89 -20.64 1.52
N GLU A 219 27.88 -21.50 1.73
CA GLU A 219 28.94 -21.74 0.74
C GLU A 219 28.43 -22.59 -0.45
N ASP A 220 27.73 -23.68 -0.17
CA ASP A 220 27.07 -24.53 -1.19
C ASP A 220 25.78 -25.15 -0.64
N GLU A 221 24.64 -24.70 -1.15
CA GLU A 221 23.33 -25.26 -0.78
C GLU A 221 23.16 -26.74 -1.17
N LYS A 222 23.97 -27.25 -2.10
CA LYS A 222 23.93 -28.63 -2.58
C LYS A 222 25.05 -29.51 -2.00
N ASP A 223 25.79 -29.04 -1.01
CA ASP A 223 26.83 -29.84 -0.35
C ASP A 223 26.20 -31.14 0.20
N SER A 224 26.77 -32.27 -0.22
CA SER A 224 26.30 -33.59 0.15
C SER A 224 26.58 -33.97 1.63
N THR A 225 27.39 -33.16 2.32
CA THR A 225 27.71 -33.35 3.75
C THR A 225 26.76 -32.58 4.68
N LEU A 226 25.80 -31.84 4.14
CA LEU A 226 24.82 -31.13 4.94
C LEU A 226 23.93 -32.10 5.74
N VAL A 227 23.86 -31.87 7.04
CA VAL A 227 22.98 -32.62 7.94
C VAL A 227 21.69 -31.81 8.13
N GLU A 228 20.56 -32.40 7.71
CA GLU A 228 19.21 -31.84 7.88
C GLU A 228 18.46 -32.68 8.93
N HIS A 229 17.92 -32.02 9.94
CA HIS A 229 17.09 -32.64 10.94
C HIS A 229 15.62 -32.40 10.63
N ARG A 230 14.85 -33.48 10.44
CA ARG A 230 13.42 -33.36 10.14
C ARG A 230 12.61 -33.21 11.42
N LEU A 231 11.79 -32.19 11.52
CA LEU A 231 10.89 -31.92 12.65
C LEU A 231 9.50 -32.51 12.47
N THR A 232 8.96 -32.46 11.23
CA THR A 232 7.61 -32.99 10.92
C THR A 232 7.64 -33.96 9.73
N SER A 233 6.68 -34.90 9.69
CA SER A 233 6.63 -35.93 8.64
C SER A 233 5.28 -36.08 7.93
N ASP A 234 4.27 -35.33 8.39
CA ASP A 234 2.89 -35.44 7.96
C ASP A 234 2.43 -34.27 7.06
N GLY A 235 3.33 -33.32 6.75
CA GLY A 235 3.07 -32.23 5.83
C GLY A 235 2.93 -32.74 4.40
N ILE A 236 1.87 -32.29 3.73
CA ILE A 236 1.63 -32.49 2.29
C ILE A 236 1.34 -31.14 1.64
N ARG A 237 1.37 -31.08 0.31
CA ARG A 237 1.00 -29.88 -0.43
C ARG A 237 -0.37 -29.39 0.05
N GLN A 238 -0.48 -28.09 0.37
CA GLN A 238 -1.68 -27.42 0.88
C GLN A 238 -2.15 -27.87 2.29
N TRP A 239 -1.40 -28.68 2.97
CA TRP A 239 -1.59 -28.98 4.39
C TRP A 239 -0.23 -29.18 5.07
N GLY A 240 0.34 -28.10 5.56
CA GLY A 240 1.67 -28.12 6.14
C GLY A 240 2.04 -26.81 6.80
N PHE A 241 3.31 -26.72 7.16
CA PHE A 241 3.88 -25.50 7.71
C PHE A 241 4.43 -24.62 6.59
N GLY A 242 4.36 -23.30 6.74
CA GLY A 242 4.91 -22.34 5.78
C GLY A 242 4.23 -22.37 4.42
N VAL A 243 3.00 -22.83 4.34
CA VAL A 243 2.16 -22.81 3.13
C VAL A 243 1.93 -21.35 2.73
N ASP A 244 2.21 -21.01 1.46
CA ASP A 244 1.93 -19.68 0.93
C ASP A 244 0.43 -19.54 0.68
N ASN A 245 -0.18 -18.61 1.41
CA ASN A 245 -1.61 -18.61 1.57
C ASN A 245 -2.41 -18.18 0.34
N TYR A 246 -1.89 -17.42 -0.64
CA TYR A 246 -2.77 -16.96 -1.74
C TYR A 246 -2.02 -16.38 -2.96
N SER A 247 -0.71 -16.18 -2.91
CA SER A 247 -0.01 -15.43 -3.96
C SER A 247 0.88 -16.28 -4.87
N GLY A 248 1.15 -17.51 -4.48
CA GLY A 248 2.03 -18.41 -5.24
C GLY A 248 1.26 -19.38 -6.14
N ASP A 249 1.80 -19.64 -7.33
CA ASP A 249 1.30 -20.72 -8.18
C ASP A 249 1.40 -22.06 -7.42
N THR A 250 0.30 -22.83 -7.37
CA THR A 250 0.24 -24.12 -6.69
C THR A 250 1.17 -25.18 -7.29
N GLU A 251 1.69 -24.96 -8.49
CA GLU A 251 2.64 -25.85 -9.17
C GLU A 251 4.12 -25.57 -8.84
N THR A 252 4.39 -24.69 -7.85
CA THR A 252 5.77 -24.42 -7.40
C THR A 252 6.48 -25.68 -6.88
N ASP A 253 7.79 -25.75 -7.13
CA ASP A 253 8.66 -26.82 -6.64
C ASP A 253 8.79 -26.78 -5.11
N THR A 254 8.26 -27.81 -4.44
CA THR A 254 8.30 -27.94 -2.97
C THR A 254 9.58 -28.62 -2.47
N THR A 255 10.42 -29.16 -3.36
CA THR A 255 11.67 -29.87 -2.98
C THR A 255 12.78 -28.93 -2.54
N ARG A 256 12.65 -27.64 -2.85
CA ARG A 256 13.60 -26.59 -2.43
C ARG A 256 13.41 -26.25 -0.96
N ARG A 257 14.51 -25.81 -0.32
CA ARG A 257 14.44 -25.17 1.00
C ARG A 257 13.83 -23.78 0.84
N VAL A 258 12.80 -23.49 1.61
CA VAL A 258 12.12 -22.19 1.63
C VAL A 258 11.95 -21.69 3.05
N MET A 259 11.86 -20.36 3.22
CA MET A 259 11.62 -19.76 4.51
C MET A 259 10.30 -20.26 5.09
N ALA A 260 10.35 -20.78 6.30
CA ALA A 260 9.13 -21.12 7.03
C ALA A 260 8.42 -19.82 7.46
N ARG A 261 7.34 -19.49 6.80
CA ARG A 261 6.53 -18.32 7.17
C ARG A 261 5.82 -18.60 8.50
N GLY A 262 5.69 -17.57 9.33
CA GLY A 262 5.01 -17.67 10.62
C GLY A 262 5.82 -18.31 11.75
N ILE A 263 7.11 -18.61 11.55
CA ILE A 263 7.99 -19.00 12.66
C ILE A 263 8.26 -17.81 13.57
N VAL A 264 7.99 -17.97 14.86
CA VAL A 264 8.21 -16.95 15.89
C VAL A 264 8.92 -17.60 17.08
N TRP A 265 10.13 -17.14 17.39
CA TRP A 265 11.01 -17.72 18.42
C TRP A 265 10.71 -17.21 19.82
N SER A 266 10.99 -18.04 20.83
CA SER A 266 11.13 -17.59 22.21
C SER A 266 12.36 -16.70 22.40
N PRO A 267 12.38 -15.80 23.39
CA PRO A 267 13.55 -14.96 23.65
C PRO A 267 14.83 -15.74 23.94
N ASP A 268 14.73 -16.91 24.55
CA ASP A 268 15.86 -17.77 24.93
C ASP A 268 16.23 -18.82 23.85
N SER A 269 15.63 -18.75 22.64
CA SER A 269 15.88 -19.68 21.53
C SER A 269 15.48 -21.12 21.76
N LYS A 270 14.88 -21.49 22.94
CA LYS A 270 14.55 -22.87 23.25
C LYS A 270 13.24 -23.34 22.65
N HIS A 271 12.38 -22.40 22.25
CA HIS A 271 11.09 -22.70 21.64
C HIS A 271 10.85 -21.83 20.39
N PHE A 272 10.00 -22.34 19.53
CA PHE A 272 9.39 -21.50 18.50
C PHE A 272 7.93 -21.91 18.26
N ALA A 273 7.08 -20.93 17.98
CA ALA A 273 5.73 -21.13 17.53
C ALA A 273 5.70 -21.24 16.00
N ALA A 274 4.86 -22.12 15.48
CA ALA A 274 4.62 -22.32 14.05
C ALA A 274 3.15 -22.65 13.78
N VAL A 275 2.62 -22.15 12.67
CA VAL A 275 1.23 -22.40 12.25
C VAL A 275 1.22 -23.45 11.15
N LYS A 276 0.43 -24.51 11.34
CA LYS A 276 0.10 -25.50 10.33
C LYS A 276 -1.23 -25.13 9.69
N THR A 277 -1.23 -24.94 8.38
CA THR A 277 -2.41 -24.47 7.63
C THR A 277 -2.93 -25.55 6.70
N ASP A 278 -4.23 -25.81 6.74
CA ASP A 278 -4.94 -26.69 5.81
C ASP A 278 -5.74 -25.87 4.79
N MET A 279 -5.29 -25.88 3.56
CA MET A 279 -5.91 -25.19 2.42
C MET A 279 -6.56 -26.15 1.42
N ARG A 280 -6.68 -27.43 1.71
CA ARG A 280 -7.19 -28.46 0.76
C ARG A 280 -8.63 -28.21 0.33
N LYS A 281 -9.43 -27.52 1.16
CA LYS A 281 -10.82 -27.16 0.86
C LYS A 281 -10.94 -25.88 0.02
N ILE A 282 -9.87 -25.08 -0.11
CA ILE A 282 -9.88 -23.87 -0.91
C ILE A 282 -9.79 -24.24 -2.38
N LYS A 283 -10.69 -23.69 -3.17
CA LYS A 283 -10.73 -23.91 -4.62
C LYS A 283 -9.67 -23.09 -5.34
N ASP A 284 -9.43 -23.44 -6.59
CA ASP A 284 -8.46 -22.80 -7.44
C ASP A 284 -9.08 -21.68 -8.25
N LEU A 285 -8.31 -20.62 -8.47
CA LEU A 285 -8.46 -19.62 -9.52
C LEU A 285 -7.45 -19.91 -10.61
N TRP A 286 -7.88 -19.81 -11.86
CA TRP A 286 -7.02 -20.01 -13.03
C TRP A 286 -6.84 -18.70 -13.79
N VAL A 287 -5.61 -18.46 -14.21
CA VAL A 287 -5.22 -17.35 -15.07
C VAL A 287 -4.45 -17.92 -16.26
N ILE A 288 -4.86 -17.55 -17.48
CA ILE A 288 -4.20 -17.99 -18.70
C ILE A 288 -3.30 -16.88 -19.20
N ASN A 289 -1.98 -17.10 -19.13
CA ASN A 289 -1.02 -16.20 -19.74
C ASN A 289 -0.93 -16.49 -21.25
N ALA A 290 -1.67 -15.72 -22.03
CA ALA A 290 -1.77 -15.89 -23.47
C ALA A 290 -0.48 -15.54 -24.22
N LEU A 291 0.41 -14.71 -23.62
CA LEU A 291 1.65 -14.27 -24.27
C LEU A 291 2.84 -15.21 -24.01
N SER A 292 2.70 -16.22 -23.17
CA SER A 292 3.76 -17.19 -22.92
C SER A 292 4.18 -17.94 -24.19
N GLN A 293 5.47 -18.23 -24.33
CA GLN A 293 6.05 -18.94 -25.47
C GLN A 293 6.55 -20.32 -25.05
N PRO A 294 6.44 -21.37 -25.91
CA PRO A 294 5.91 -21.38 -27.28
C PRO A 294 4.38 -21.49 -27.35
N ARG A 295 3.69 -21.56 -26.27
CA ARG A 295 2.20 -21.62 -26.17
C ARG A 295 1.72 -20.99 -24.86
N PRO A 296 0.43 -20.63 -24.77
CA PRO A 296 -0.17 -20.14 -23.53
C PRO A 296 0.07 -21.10 -22.36
N THR A 297 0.26 -20.51 -21.16
CA THR A 297 0.44 -21.27 -19.92
C THR A 297 -0.71 -20.97 -18.95
N LEU A 298 -1.03 -21.96 -18.12
CA LEU A 298 -2.02 -21.87 -17.05
C LEU A 298 -1.29 -21.58 -15.73
N GLU A 299 -1.70 -20.54 -15.02
CA GLU A 299 -1.31 -20.30 -13.65
C GLU A 299 -2.48 -20.69 -12.72
N THR A 300 -2.21 -21.37 -11.62
CA THR A 300 -3.21 -21.85 -10.67
C THR A 300 -2.93 -21.31 -9.28
N TYR A 301 -3.92 -20.67 -8.66
CA TYR A 301 -3.83 -20.07 -7.34
C TYR A 301 -4.91 -20.62 -6.41
N LYS A 302 -4.62 -20.80 -5.12
CA LYS A 302 -5.65 -20.99 -4.10
C LYS A 302 -6.38 -19.66 -3.86
N TYR A 303 -7.70 -19.65 -4.09
CA TYR A 303 -8.47 -18.43 -4.05
C TYR A 303 -9.83 -18.67 -3.40
N GLN A 304 -10.00 -18.19 -2.19
CA GLN A 304 -11.25 -18.31 -1.45
C GLN A 304 -12.20 -17.16 -1.84
N MET A 305 -13.37 -17.51 -2.33
CA MET A 305 -14.48 -16.59 -2.56
C MET A 305 -15.37 -16.44 -1.33
N PRO A 306 -16.16 -15.36 -1.20
CA PRO A 306 -17.07 -15.15 -0.09
C PRO A 306 -18.06 -16.29 0.09
N GLY A 307 -18.31 -16.68 1.34
CA GLY A 307 -19.19 -17.80 1.69
C GLY A 307 -18.57 -19.18 1.54
N GLU A 308 -17.44 -19.34 0.84
CA GLU A 308 -16.78 -20.64 0.69
C GLU A 308 -16.06 -21.06 1.98
N PRO A 309 -15.82 -22.39 2.18
CA PRO A 309 -15.02 -22.85 3.32
C PRO A 309 -13.68 -22.16 3.41
N GLY A 310 -13.26 -21.77 4.63
CA GLY A 310 -11.97 -21.16 4.90
C GLY A 310 -10.83 -22.14 5.11
N PRO A 311 -9.57 -21.67 5.15
CA PRO A 311 -8.46 -22.46 5.65
C PRO A 311 -8.69 -22.75 7.13
N THR A 312 -8.10 -23.83 7.62
CA THR A 312 -8.04 -24.11 9.06
C THR A 312 -6.60 -24.05 9.52
N GLU A 313 -6.39 -23.44 10.68
CA GLU A 313 -5.06 -23.19 11.23
C GLU A 313 -4.92 -23.83 12.60
N GLU A 314 -3.74 -24.41 12.83
CA GLU A 314 -3.37 -25.05 14.09
C GLU A 314 -2.04 -24.47 14.58
N LEU A 315 -2.01 -24.07 15.85
CA LEU A 315 -0.80 -23.55 16.49
C LEU A 315 -0.01 -24.69 17.14
N TYR A 316 1.27 -24.78 16.77
CA TYR A 316 2.24 -25.67 17.38
C TYR A 316 3.36 -24.88 18.04
N VAL A 317 3.87 -25.34 19.15
CA VAL A 317 5.14 -24.89 19.75
C VAL A 317 6.11 -26.05 19.71
N PHE A 318 7.28 -25.80 19.16
CA PHE A 318 8.40 -26.74 19.07
C PHE A 318 9.45 -26.40 20.13
N SER A 319 10.01 -27.44 20.76
CA SER A 319 11.12 -27.32 21.69
C SER A 319 12.43 -27.71 21.01
N MET A 320 13.49 -26.96 21.27
CA MET A 320 14.80 -27.17 20.66
C MET A 320 15.85 -27.49 21.75
N PRO A 321 16.84 -28.35 21.43
CA PRO A 321 17.11 -28.99 20.15
C PRO A 321 16.44 -30.37 19.94
N ASP A 322 15.66 -30.87 20.90
CA ASP A 322 15.08 -32.21 20.82
C ASP A 322 13.99 -32.35 19.72
N GLY A 323 13.47 -31.22 19.22
CA GLY A 323 12.48 -31.20 18.13
C GLY A 323 11.09 -31.65 18.53
N SER A 324 10.82 -31.85 19.82
CA SER A 324 9.48 -32.19 20.31
C SER A 324 8.51 -31.03 20.03
N SER A 325 7.25 -31.37 19.74
CA SER A 325 6.25 -30.35 19.45
C SER A 325 4.94 -30.62 20.19
N LYS A 326 4.24 -29.55 20.50
CA LYS A 326 2.93 -29.60 21.13
C LYS A 326 1.95 -28.67 20.41
N ARG A 327 0.72 -29.16 20.17
CA ARG A 327 -0.38 -28.38 19.65
C ARG A 327 -1.09 -27.64 20.78
N TYR A 328 -1.27 -26.32 20.61
CA TYR A 328 -2.02 -25.46 21.54
C TYR A 328 -3.42 -25.18 21.02
N GLN A 329 -4.42 -25.31 21.89
CA GLN A 329 -5.81 -24.99 21.55
C GLN A 329 -6.04 -23.49 21.64
N VAL A 330 -6.02 -22.83 20.49
CA VAL A 330 -6.27 -21.38 20.38
C VAL A 330 -7.59 -21.09 19.67
N ASN A 331 -8.28 -22.11 19.15
CA ASN A 331 -9.49 -21.96 18.37
C ASN A 331 -10.69 -21.68 19.28
N ALA A 332 -11.43 -20.59 18.97
CA ALA A 332 -12.67 -20.22 19.64
C ALA A 332 -13.82 -19.99 18.66
N PHE A 333 -13.51 -19.72 17.41
CA PHE A 333 -14.48 -19.38 16.36
C PHE A 333 -14.27 -20.26 15.14
N LYS A 334 -15.34 -20.55 14.41
CA LYS A 334 -15.27 -21.26 13.13
C LYS A 334 -14.51 -20.42 12.11
N ASP A 335 -13.60 -21.04 11.34
CA ASP A 335 -12.78 -20.35 10.31
C ASP A 335 -12.11 -19.07 10.83
N GLN A 336 -11.71 -19.05 12.11
CA GLN A 336 -11.02 -17.92 12.72
C GLN A 336 -9.66 -17.67 12.09
N THR A 337 -9.17 -16.45 12.27
CA THR A 337 -7.76 -16.10 12.07
C THR A 337 -7.09 -15.85 13.41
N PHE A 338 -5.78 -16.09 13.49
CA PHE A 338 -4.99 -15.65 14.63
C PHE A 338 -3.55 -15.33 14.22
N ASP A 339 -2.95 -14.43 14.95
CA ASP A 339 -1.55 -14.04 14.81
C ASP A 339 -0.83 -14.10 16.16
N VAL A 340 0.35 -14.75 16.16
CA VAL A 340 1.27 -14.67 17.30
C VAL A 340 1.92 -13.30 17.31
N SER A 341 1.64 -12.53 18.36
CA SER A 341 2.20 -11.19 18.50
C SER A 341 3.72 -11.22 18.61
N THR A 342 4.41 -10.31 17.91
CA THR A 342 5.87 -10.25 17.88
C THR A 342 6.39 -8.97 18.53
N ARG A 343 7.62 -9.02 19.05
CA ARG A 343 8.29 -7.84 19.57
C ARG A 343 8.51 -6.83 18.45
N PRO A 344 8.21 -5.54 18.66
CA PRO A 344 8.54 -4.49 17.71
C PRO A 344 10.03 -4.48 17.43
N ARG A 345 10.41 -4.31 16.16
CA ARG A 345 11.80 -4.12 15.76
C ARG A 345 12.21 -2.69 16.04
N LYS A 346 13.37 -2.49 16.65
CA LYS A 346 13.99 -1.19 16.80
C LYS A 346 14.83 -0.85 15.57
N PHE A 347 14.96 0.43 15.25
CA PHE A 347 15.83 0.87 14.15
C PHE A 347 17.27 0.41 14.35
N ARG A 348 17.78 0.52 15.57
CA ARG A 348 19.13 0.05 15.95
C ARG A 348 19.37 -1.42 15.63
N GLU A 349 18.31 -2.21 15.52
CA GLU A 349 18.40 -3.64 15.20
C GLU A 349 18.34 -3.94 13.70
N THR A 350 17.93 -2.98 12.85
CA THR A 350 17.80 -3.21 11.39
C THR A 350 19.16 -3.31 10.69
N TYR A 351 20.22 -2.86 11.32
CA TYR A 351 21.60 -2.90 10.76
C TYR A 351 22.28 -4.25 10.93
N ASP A 352 21.78 -5.14 11.77
CA ASP A 352 22.35 -6.46 11.90
C ASP A 352 21.97 -7.36 10.72
N LYS A 353 22.89 -8.25 10.34
CA LYS A 353 22.79 -9.08 9.14
C LYS A 353 21.58 -10.00 9.13
N TYR A 354 21.10 -10.40 10.31
CA TYR A 354 19.96 -11.26 10.49
C TYR A 354 19.20 -10.89 11.76
N ARG A 355 17.86 -10.97 11.70
CA ARG A 355 16.99 -10.75 12.85
C ARG A 355 15.92 -11.81 12.94
N SER A 356 15.86 -12.49 14.07
CA SER A 356 14.80 -13.43 14.41
C SER A 356 13.48 -12.69 14.67
N ARG A 357 12.38 -13.30 14.25
CA ARG A 357 11.07 -12.90 14.76
C ARG A 357 10.91 -13.52 16.14
N VAL A 358 10.82 -12.68 17.16
CA VAL A 358 10.66 -13.10 18.56
C VAL A 358 9.25 -12.78 19.01
N TRP A 359 8.59 -13.71 19.70
CA TRP A 359 7.25 -13.49 20.19
C TRP A 359 7.18 -12.41 21.27
N LEU A 360 6.06 -11.75 21.34
CA LEU A 360 5.75 -10.81 22.40
C LEU A 360 5.39 -11.60 23.66
N GLY A 361 6.22 -11.49 24.70
CA GLY A 361 6.09 -12.24 25.94
C GLY A 361 7.44 -12.54 26.57
N ASP A 362 7.51 -13.62 27.32
CA ASP A 362 8.68 -14.16 28.01
C ASP A 362 9.04 -15.57 27.51
N ASN A 363 9.91 -16.30 28.24
CA ASN A 363 10.28 -17.66 27.86
C ASN A 363 9.15 -18.66 28.11
N ASP A 364 8.24 -18.37 29.04
CA ASP A 364 7.19 -19.26 29.51
C ASP A 364 5.85 -19.04 28.78
N GLY A 365 5.78 -18.08 27.83
CA GLY A 365 4.59 -17.90 27.03
C GLY A 365 4.57 -16.61 26.23
N PHE A 366 3.50 -16.44 25.45
CA PHE A 366 3.38 -15.36 24.49
C PHE A 366 1.94 -14.85 24.34
N TRP A 367 1.81 -13.73 23.67
CA TRP A 367 0.54 -13.11 23.32
C TRP A 367 0.16 -13.45 21.88
N LEU A 368 -1.15 -13.59 21.65
CA LEU A 368 -1.74 -13.70 20.32
C LEU A 368 -3.05 -12.91 20.26
N VAL A 369 -3.43 -12.51 19.04
CA VAL A 369 -4.74 -11.97 18.74
C VAL A 369 -5.46 -12.93 17.83
N ARG A 370 -6.77 -13.19 18.09
CA ARG A 370 -7.62 -14.02 17.23
C ARG A 370 -8.93 -13.31 16.90
N GLY A 371 -9.39 -13.44 15.67
CA GLY A 371 -10.63 -12.86 15.19
C GLY A 371 -11.59 -13.91 14.64
N SER A 372 -12.90 -13.72 14.84
CA SER A 372 -13.92 -14.49 14.13
C SER A 372 -13.90 -14.17 12.64
N ARG A 373 -14.42 -15.07 11.80
CA ARG A 373 -14.43 -14.88 10.35
C ARG A 373 -15.18 -13.62 9.91
N ASP A 374 -16.25 -13.26 10.60
CA ASP A 374 -17.01 -12.03 10.37
C ASP A 374 -16.35 -10.78 10.97
N LEU A 375 -15.23 -10.97 11.70
CA LEU A 375 -14.49 -9.93 12.43
C LEU A 375 -15.32 -9.14 13.47
N HIS A 376 -16.49 -9.63 13.86
CA HIS A 376 -17.31 -9.02 14.91
C HIS A 376 -16.80 -9.33 16.32
N ARG A 377 -15.92 -10.32 16.43
CA ARG A 377 -15.35 -10.80 17.70
C ARG A 377 -13.83 -10.85 17.59
N MET A 378 -13.13 -10.17 18.47
CA MET A 378 -11.68 -10.18 18.56
C MET A 378 -11.25 -10.39 20.00
N ASP A 379 -10.33 -11.33 20.20
CA ASP A 379 -9.79 -11.66 21.50
C ASP A 379 -8.28 -11.44 21.52
N VAL A 380 -7.79 -10.74 22.54
CA VAL A 380 -6.37 -10.74 22.91
C VAL A 380 -6.15 -11.86 23.90
N CYS A 381 -5.23 -12.77 23.60
CA CYS A 381 -5.00 -13.98 24.38
C CYS A 381 -3.56 -14.08 24.87
N ARG A 382 -3.37 -14.68 26.06
CA ARG A 382 -2.07 -15.14 26.57
C ARG A 382 -2.01 -16.65 26.50
N VAL A 383 -0.99 -17.15 25.82
CA VAL A 383 -0.62 -18.57 25.80
C VAL A 383 0.45 -18.79 26.85
N ASP A 384 0.22 -19.75 27.74
CA ASP A 384 1.14 -20.14 28.81
C ASP A 384 1.65 -21.54 28.55
N LEU A 385 2.96 -21.71 28.44
CA LEU A 385 3.60 -22.97 28.07
C LEU A 385 3.66 -23.95 29.25
N ALA A 386 3.74 -23.44 30.47
CA ALA A 386 3.84 -24.29 31.65
C ALA A 386 2.51 -24.95 32.01
N SER A 387 1.42 -24.21 31.91
CA SER A 387 0.07 -24.71 32.22
C SER A 387 -0.68 -25.24 31.00
N ASP A 388 -0.08 -25.19 29.79
CA ASP A 388 -0.69 -25.58 28.52
C ASP A 388 -2.04 -24.88 28.23
N SER A 389 -2.17 -23.64 28.67
CA SER A 389 -3.44 -22.93 28.59
C SER A 389 -3.40 -21.74 27.68
N THR A 390 -4.57 -21.44 27.08
CA THR A 390 -4.81 -20.21 26.35
C THR A 390 -5.90 -19.43 27.09
N ARG A 391 -5.55 -18.27 27.65
CA ARG A 391 -6.48 -17.43 28.40
C ARG A 391 -6.83 -16.19 27.57
N THR A 392 -8.10 -15.92 27.37
CA THR A 392 -8.57 -14.64 26.83
C THR A 392 -8.42 -13.55 27.88
N VAL A 393 -7.72 -12.47 27.50
CA VAL A 393 -7.41 -11.34 28.38
C VAL A 393 -8.31 -10.16 28.06
N VAL A 394 -8.53 -9.85 26.77
CA VAL A 394 -9.49 -8.85 26.30
C VAL A 394 -10.41 -9.50 25.28
N SER A 395 -11.69 -9.24 25.42
CA SER A 395 -12.72 -9.63 24.46
C SER A 395 -13.39 -8.41 23.88
N GLU A 396 -13.22 -8.16 22.60
CA GLU A 396 -13.85 -7.05 21.89
C GLU A 396 -14.96 -7.57 20.99
N ARG A 397 -16.09 -6.88 21.00
CA ARG A 397 -17.33 -7.27 20.27
C ARG A 397 -17.95 -6.03 19.63
N MET A 398 -18.23 -6.12 18.34
CA MET A 398 -18.88 -5.06 17.55
C MET A 398 -19.90 -5.66 16.59
N ASN A 399 -20.78 -4.83 16.05
CA ASN A 399 -21.76 -5.23 15.03
C ASN A 399 -21.26 -5.02 13.59
N THR A 400 -20.02 -4.56 13.44
CA THR A 400 -19.27 -4.44 12.18
C THR A 400 -17.88 -4.98 12.42
N TYR A 401 -17.03 -5.02 11.40
CA TYR A 401 -15.69 -5.57 11.57
C TYR A 401 -14.83 -4.75 12.53
N ILE A 402 -14.01 -5.45 13.31
CA ILE A 402 -12.97 -4.92 14.19
C ILE A 402 -11.65 -5.03 13.44
N GLU A 403 -10.88 -3.95 13.39
CA GLU A 403 -9.55 -3.97 12.81
C GLU A 403 -8.58 -4.76 13.67
N ASP A 404 -7.77 -5.62 13.05
CA ASP A 404 -6.70 -6.33 13.74
C ASP A 404 -5.52 -5.40 14.00
N ARG A 405 -5.19 -5.20 15.29
CA ARG A 405 -4.07 -4.38 15.76
C ARG A 405 -3.25 -5.16 16.78
N GLN A 406 -1.95 -4.98 16.76
CA GLN A 406 -1.05 -5.60 17.72
C GLN A 406 -1.09 -4.88 19.08
N ILE A 407 -0.92 -5.63 20.17
CA ILE A 407 -0.74 -5.01 21.50
C ILE A 407 0.68 -4.48 21.66
N HIS A 408 0.84 -3.47 22.51
CA HIS A 408 2.15 -2.93 22.86
C HIS A 408 2.40 -3.11 24.37
N LEU A 409 3.31 -4.04 24.74
CA LEU A 409 3.66 -4.31 26.13
C LEU A 409 4.49 -3.17 26.71
N ILE A 410 4.18 -2.80 27.96
CA ILE A 410 4.92 -1.82 28.75
C ILE A 410 5.09 -2.29 30.19
N ASN A 411 5.87 -1.56 30.96
CA ASN A 411 6.14 -1.84 32.37
C ASN A 411 6.63 -3.30 32.62
N GLY A 412 7.58 -3.74 31.76
CA GLY A 412 8.11 -5.11 31.82
C GLY A 412 7.05 -6.19 31.59
N GLY A 413 6.04 -5.92 30.77
CA GLY A 413 4.96 -6.84 30.44
C GLY A 413 3.82 -6.90 31.45
N LYS A 414 3.85 -6.05 32.51
CA LYS A 414 2.77 -5.96 33.50
C LYS A 414 1.56 -5.20 32.99
N GLN A 415 1.74 -4.40 31.96
CA GLN A 415 0.69 -3.60 31.30
C GLN A 415 0.86 -3.64 29.78
N PHE A 416 -0.21 -3.28 29.07
CA PHE A 416 -0.16 -3.14 27.62
C PHE A 416 -1.12 -2.04 27.14
N LEU A 417 -0.80 -1.49 25.97
CA LEU A 417 -1.67 -0.61 25.21
C LEU A 417 -2.44 -1.45 24.17
N TRP A 418 -3.73 -1.17 24.09
CA TRP A 418 -4.64 -1.75 23.09
C TRP A 418 -5.35 -0.64 22.33
N TRP A 419 -5.31 -0.70 20.99
CA TRP A 419 -6.07 0.17 20.10
C TRP A 419 -7.49 -0.36 19.93
N SER A 420 -8.52 0.50 20.02
CA SER A 420 -9.91 0.08 19.90
C SER A 420 -10.83 1.21 19.49
N GLU A 421 -11.84 0.87 18.69
CA GLU A 421 -12.91 1.76 18.25
C GLU A 421 -14.22 1.59 19.07
N ARG A 422 -14.18 0.95 20.22
CA ARG A 422 -15.35 0.55 21.03
C ARG A 422 -16.28 1.70 21.45
N ASN A 423 -15.80 2.94 21.45
CA ASN A 423 -16.59 4.13 21.72
C ASN A 423 -17.01 4.89 20.45
N GLY A 424 -16.80 4.30 19.27
CA GLY A 424 -17.09 4.91 17.97
C GLY A 424 -15.92 5.70 17.37
N TRP A 425 -14.79 5.77 18.09
CA TRP A 425 -13.54 6.41 17.65
C TRP A 425 -12.34 5.56 18.02
N ALA A 426 -11.30 5.60 17.20
CA ALA A 426 -10.06 4.88 17.46
C ALA A 426 -9.29 5.56 18.59
N ASN A 427 -9.14 4.87 19.71
CA ASN A 427 -8.41 5.35 20.89
C ASN A 427 -7.48 4.28 21.44
N LEU A 428 -6.48 4.70 22.25
CA LEU A 428 -5.57 3.83 22.97
C LEU A 428 -6.05 3.58 24.40
N TYR A 429 -6.15 2.31 24.75
CA TYR A 429 -6.59 1.86 26.07
C TYR A 429 -5.42 1.21 26.82
N LEU A 430 -5.20 1.61 28.05
CA LEU A 430 -4.18 1.02 28.93
C LEU A 430 -4.82 -0.08 29.78
N TYR A 431 -4.23 -1.28 29.72
CA TYR A 431 -4.64 -2.46 30.46
C TYR A 431 -3.52 -2.98 31.36
N ASN A 432 -3.89 -3.61 32.48
CA ASN A 432 -2.99 -4.54 33.19
C ASN A 432 -2.93 -5.88 32.44
N ALA A 433 -1.86 -6.65 32.63
CA ALA A 433 -1.67 -7.95 31.97
C ALA A 433 -2.73 -9.01 32.32
N ASP A 434 -3.49 -8.80 33.39
CA ASP A 434 -4.64 -9.64 33.76
C ASP A 434 -5.94 -9.34 32.96
N GLY A 435 -5.96 -8.25 32.19
CA GLY A 435 -7.11 -7.79 31.40
C GLY A 435 -7.93 -6.70 32.10
N THR A 436 -7.51 -6.22 33.27
CA THR A 436 -8.18 -5.12 33.95
C THR A 436 -7.89 -3.81 33.21
N LEU A 437 -8.93 -3.12 32.74
CA LEU A 437 -8.81 -1.81 32.13
C LEU A 437 -8.36 -0.77 33.15
N VAL A 438 -7.24 -0.10 32.88
CA VAL A 438 -6.75 1.00 33.72
C VAL A 438 -7.41 2.31 33.30
N ARG A 439 -7.38 2.64 32.00
CA ARG A 439 -7.99 3.88 31.47
C ARG A 439 -8.05 3.90 29.94
N ASN A 440 -8.89 4.76 29.40
CA ASN A 440 -8.72 5.28 28.03
C ASN A 440 -7.62 6.36 28.10
N LEU A 441 -6.54 6.15 27.35
CA LEU A 441 -5.36 7.04 27.39
C LEU A 441 -5.53 8.26 26.49
N THR A 442 -6.26 8.10 25.37
CA THR A 442 -6.46 9.13 24.36
C THR A 442 -7.94 9.41 24.14
N GLU A 443 -8.69 9.56 25.24
CA GLU A 443 -10.14 9.75 25.18
C GLU A 443 -10.52 10.97 24.34
N GLY A 444 -11.31 10.74 23.26
CA GLY A 444 -11.78 11.82 22.42
C GLY A 444 -12.51 11.37 21.15
N ALA A 445 -13.20 12.34 20.52
CA ALA A 445 -13.89 12.14 19.25
C ALA A 445 -12.92 12.44 18.08
N TYR A 446 -11.90 11.60 17.92
CA TYR A 446 -10.88 11.67 16.88
C TYR A 446 -10.26 10.30 16.66
N HIS A 447 -9.53 10.12 15.56
CA HIS A 447 -8.93 8.86 15.19
C HIS A 447 -7.43 8.83 15.57
N VAL A 448 -7.04 7.90 16.42
CA VAL A 448 -5.65 7.52 16.66
C VAL A 448 -5.27 6.48 15.61
N GLU A 449 -4.22 6.74 14.82
CA GLU A 449 -3.77 5.82 13.79
C GLU A 449 -2.77 4.80 14.32
N ASP A 450 -1.66 5.25 14.90
CA ASP A 450 -0.57 4.36 15.30
C ASP A 450 0.21 4.87 16.51
N ILE A 451 0.86 3.95 17.23
CA ILE A 451 1.85 4.25 18.25
C ILE A 451 3.22 4.42 17.60
N LEU A 452 3.74 5.64 17.60
CA LEU A 452 5.06 5.94 17.04
C LEU A 452 6.20 5.53 17.95
N ALA A 453 6.07 5.75 19.25
CA ALA A 453 7.02 5.30 20.28
C ALA A 453 6.41 5.33 21.68
N VAL A 454 6.96 4.51 22.57
CA VAL A 454 6.67 4.57 24.01
C VAL A 454 7.97 4.82 24.76
N ASN A 455 8.03 5.92 25.49
CA ASN A 455 9.14 6.22 26.39
C ASN A 455 8.71 5.92 27.84
N GLU A 456 8.96 4.70 28.30
CA GLU A 456 8.60 4.25 29.64
C GLU A 456 9.39 4.99 30.72
N LYS A 457 10.63 5.39 30.42
CA LYS A 457 11.50 6.09 31.38
C LYS A 457 10.96 7.48 31.73
N GLU A 458 10.48 8.21 30.73
CA GLU A 458 9.89 9.54 30.90
C GLU A 458 8.35 9.50 31.02
N GLY A 459 7.74 8.31 30.86
CA GLY A 459 6.33 8.04 31.11
C GLY A 459 5.37 8.64 30.09
N TYR A 460 5.63 8.52 28.77
CA TYR A 460 4.74 9.01 27.74
C TYR A 460 4.66 8.10 26.49
N VAL A 461 3.62 8.31 25.70
CA VAL A 461 3.41 7.72 24.38
C VAL A 461 3.44 8.84 23.34
N LEU A 462 4.17 8.62 22.24
CA LEU A 462 4.04 9.36 20.98
C LEU A 462 3.16 8.57 20.04
N PHE A 463 2.20 9.23 19.43
CA PHE A 463 1.24 8.60 18.54
C PHE A 463 0.83 9.53 17.40
N SER A 464 0.38 8.96 16.30
CA SER A 464 -0.24 9.69 15.21
C SER A 464 -1.76 9.70 15.37
N ALA A 465 -2.39 10.82 15.11
CA ALA A 465 -3.84 10.95 15.14
C ALA A 465 -4.32 12.09 14.24
N CYS A 466 -5.56 11.96 13.75
CA CYS A 466 -6.20 12.98 12.94
C CYS A 466 -7.61 13.32 13.46
N GLY A 467 -8.16 14.46 13.01
CA GLY A 467 -9.49 14.93 13.42
C GLY A 467 -9.58 15.47 14.85
N VAL A 468 -8.45 15.71 15.52
CA VAL A 468 -8.40 16.37 16.84
C VAL A 468 -8.72 17.86 16.69
N ASN A 469 -8.04 18.54 15.78
CA ASN A 469 -8.28 19.94 15.45
C ASN A 469 -9.54 20.07 14.58
N LYS A 470 -10.54 20.79 15.07
CA LYS A 470 -11.86 20.85 14.39
C LYS A 470 -11.92 21.83 13.22
N ASP A 471 -10.97 22.76 13.16
CA ASP A 471 -10.91 23.80 12.11
C ASP A 471 -10.09 23.35 10.88
N GLU A 472 -9.49 22.15 10.92
CA GLU A 472 -8.67 21.58 9.87
C GLU A 472 -9.41 20.49 9.08
N ASN A 473 -8.78 20.04 8.00
CA ASN A 473 -9.24 18.83 7.31
C ASN A 473 -9.07 17.63 8.26
N PRO A 474 -10.13 16.90 8.62
CA PRO A 474 -10.08 15.82 9.61
C PRO A 474 -9.22 14.62 9.19
N TYR A 475 -8.72 14.58 7.98
CA TYR A 475 -7.80 13.55 7.50
C TYR A 475 -6.32 13.93 7.67
N GLN A 476 -6.02 15.19 8.01
CA GLN A 476 -4.64 15.62 8.26
C GLN A 476 -4.11 14.92 9.50
N MET A 477 -3.09 14.09 9.28
CA MET A 477 -2.41 13.36 10.33
C MET A 477 -1.45 14.28 11.06
N HIS A 478 -1.44 14.18 12.39
CA HIS A 478 -0.54 14.92 13.26
C HIS A 478 0.13 13.99 14.28
N THR A 479 1.24 14.45 14.83
CA THR A 479 1.98 13.77 15.89
C THR A 479 1.62 14.33 17.25
N TRP A 480 1.22 13.43 18.14
CA TRP A 480 0.74 13.76 19.48
C TRP A 480 1.56 13.08 20.56
N ARG A 481 1.54 13.66 21.74
CA ARG A 481 2.10 13.09 22.96
C ARG A 481 1.04 13.02 24.04
N VAL A 482 1.00 11.91 24.80
CA VAL A 482 0.19 11.73 26.02
C VAL A 482 1.04 11.09 27.12
N ALA A 483 0.81 11.48 28.37
CA ALA A 483 1.46 10.82 29.49
C ALA A 483 0.84 9.43 29.74
N LEU A 484 1.64 8.41 30.09
CA LEU A 484 1.15 7.09 30.50
C LEU A 484 0.24 7.17 31.75
N ALA A 485 0.47 8.17 32.60
CA ALA A 485 -0.42 8.48 33.71
C ALA A 485 -1.77 9.07 33.32
N GLY A 486 -1.98 9.37 32.04
CA GLY A 486 -3.16 10.07 31.50
C GLY A 486 -3.03 11.59 31.57
N GLY A 487 -4.05 12.29 31.08
CA GLY A 487 -4.07 13.74 31.01
C GLY A 487 -4.28 14.25 29.58
N PRO A 488 -4.14 15.55 29.32
CA PRO A 488 -4.38 16.11 27.99
C PRO A 488 -3.31 15.64 27.01
N ILE A 489 -3.76 15.41 25.77
CA ILE A 489 -2.86 15.21 24.63
C ILE A 489 -2.25 16.53 24.19
N ARG A 490 -1.05 16.48 23.64
CA ARG A 490 -0.33 17.66 23.15
C ARG A 490 0.18 17.42 21.73
N GLN A 491 -0.16 18.30 20.79
CA GLN A 491 0.40 18.31 19.44
C GLN A 491 1.89 18.72 19.46
N LEU A 492 2.70 18.07 18.64
CA LEU A 492 4.14 18.31 18.54
C LEU A 492 4.54 18.98 17.23
N ASP A 493 3.76 18.81 16.18
CA ASP A 493 4.00 19.32 14.84
C ASP A 493 3.18 20.60 14.53
N MET A 494 3.09 20.98 13.26
CA MET A 494 2.46 22.21 12.80
C MET A 494 0.99 22.00 12.41
N ASP A 495 0.19 23.06 12.58
CA ASP A 495 -1.23 23.10 12.23
C ASP A 495 -1.44 23.11 10.71
N ASP A 496 -2.61 22.67 10.26
CA ASP A 496 -3.08 22.65 8.86
C ASP A 496 -2.09 21.99 7.87
N MET A 497 -1.42 20.91 8.32
CA MET A 497 -0.51 20.10 7.50
C MET A 497 -0.78 18.62 7.77
N ASN A 498 -0.58 17.77 6.77
CA ASN A 498 -0.48 16.34 6.98
C ASN A 498 0.96 15.97 7.32
N VAL A 499 1.19 15.30 8.45
CA VAL A 499 2.52 14.96 8.96
C VAL A 499 2.64 13.44 9.12
N GLU A 500 3.55 12.85 8.36
CA GLU A 500 3.94 11.44 8.52
C GLU A 500 5.27 11.40 9.26
N ALA A 501 5.27 10.88 10.48
CA ALA A 501 6.43 10.93 11.36
C ALA A 501 7.02 9.56 11.66
N THR A 502 8.36 9.51 11.76
CA THR A 502 9.14 8.36 12.23
C THR A 502 9.88 8.75 13.49
N ALA A 503 9.73 7.96 14.55
CA ALA A 503 10.37 8.22 15.85
C ALA A 503 11.74 7.55 15.97
N SER A 504 12.63 8.14 16.80
CA SER A 504 13.81 7.45 17.31
C SER A 504 13.39 6.29 18.24
N ASP A 505 14.27 5.29 18.44
CA ASP A 505 13.97 4.10 19.24
C ASP A 505 13.54 4.38 20.69
N ASP A 506 13.99 5.50 21.24
CA ASP A 506 13.62 5.94 22.58
C ASP A 506 12.50 6.99 22.61
N GLY A 507 11.99 7.38 21.44
CA GLY A 507 10.90 8.33 21.30
C GLY A 507 11.23 9.75 21.73
N ARG A 508 12.51 10.15 21.81
CA ARG A 508 12.87 11.53 22.13
C ARG A 508 12.77 12.46 20.94
N TRP A 509 12.99 11.92 19.75
CA TRP A 509 13.02 12.64 18.50
C TRP A 509 12.13 12.01 17.45
N LEU A 510 11.61 12.84 16.55
CA LEU A 510 10.82 12.46 15.40
C LEU A 510 11.37 13.16 14.15
N VAL A 511 11.30 12.49 13.04
CA VAL A 511 11.42 13.13 11.71
C VAL A 511 10.04 13.11 11.08
N GLY A 512 9.46 14.29 10.84
CA GLY A 512 8.14 14.46 10.24
C GLY A 512 8.26 14.93 8.79
N ASN A 513 7.67 14.19 7.86
CA ASN A 513 7.43 14.61 6.49
C ASN A 513 6.09 15.33 6.45
N CYS A 514 6.12 16.63 6.21
CA CYS A 514 4.97 17.50 6.26
C CYS A 514 4.57 17.90 4.85
N SER A 515 3.30 17.74 4.50
CA SER A 515 2.79 18.13 3.20
C SER A 515 1.31 18.49 3.28
N ARG A 516 0.83 19.17 2.28
CA ARG A 516 -0.58 19.41 2.02
C ARG A 516 -0.77 19.41 0.51
N VAL A 517 -1.96 19.04 0.02
CA VAL A 517 -2.16 18.89 -1.44
C VAL A 517 -1.78 20.14 -2.25
N ASP A 518 -1.93 21.32 -1.63
CA ASP A 518 -1.60 22.64 -2.17
C ASP A 518 -0.30 23.24 -1.62
N TYR A 519 0.57 22.40 -0.98
CA TYR A 519 1.82 22.86 -0.38
C TYR A 519 2.97 21.89 -0.60
N ALA A 520 4.14 22.40 -1.02
CA ALA A 520 5.32 21.61 -1.29
C ALA A 520 5.79 20.86 -0.03
N PRO A 521 6.19 19.57 -0.15
CA PRO A 521 6.65 18.78 0.99
C PRO A 521 7.87 19.37 1.70
N GLU A 522 7.90 19.25 3.02
CA GLU A 522 8.98 19.64 3.91
C GLU A 522 9.32 18.54 4.89
N ALA A 523 10.58 18.40 5.25
CA ALA A 523 11.04 17.48 6.29
C ALA A 523 11.51 18.22 7.53
N TRP A 524 11.02 17.83 8.69
CA TRP A 524 11.25 18.50 9.97
C TRP A 524 11.80 17.54 11.02
N LEU A 525 12.78 18.01 11.80
CA LEU A 525 13.15 17.42 13.07
C LEU A 525 12.20 17.96 14.15
N ILE A 526 11.60 17.07 14.92
CA ILE A 526 10.61 17.39 15.96
C ILE A 526 11.03 16.75 17.28
N GLY A 527 11.20 17.56 18.31
CA GLY A 527 11.50 17.08 19.65
C GLY A 527 10.21 16.68 20.41
N ARG A 528 10.35 15.79 21.40
CA ARG A 528 9.26 15.40 22.30
C ARG A 528 8.63 16.56 23.08
N ASP A 529 9.30 17.71 23.11
CA ASP A 529 8.82 18.96 23.69
C ASP A 529 8.11 19.86 22.69
N GLY A 530 7.99 19.45 21.41
CA GLY A 530 7.37 20.21 20.33
C GLY A 530 8.28 21.26 19.71
N LYS A 531 9.58 21.33 20.07
CA LYS A 531 10.54 22.13 19.32
C LYS A 531 10.80 21.51 17.95
N ARG A 532 10.84 22.37 16.93
CA ARG A 532 10.92 21.96 15.54
C ARG A 532 12.05 22.66 14.83
N LYS A 533 12.70 21.92 13.91
CA LYS A 533 13.72 22.46 13.02
C LYS A 533 13.51 21.93 11.61
N LEU A 534 13.40 22.85 10.63
CA LEU A 534 13.36 22.48 9.22
C LEU A 534 14.69 21.82 8.83
N LEU A 535 14.60 20.64 8.22
CA LEU A 535 15.75 19.90 7.66
C LEU A 535 15.89 20.20 6.17
N ASP A 536 14.84 19.93 5.38
CA ASP A 536 14.81 20.16 3.95
C ASP A 536 13.38 20.46 3.44
N LYS A 537 13.33 21.03 2.25
CA LYS A 537 12.10 21.32 1.51
C LYS A 537 12.22 20.79 0.08
N ALA A 538 11.15 20.16 -0.43
CA ALA A 538 11.13 19.69 -1.81
C ALA A 538 11.33 20.86 -2.78
N ASP A 539 12.29 20.70 -3.68
CA ASP A 539 12.52 21.67 -4.76
C ASP A 539 11.62 21.34 -5.95
N LEU A 540 10.59 22.15 -6.12
CA LEU A 540 9.64 22.07 -7.23
C LEU A 540 9.88 23.16 -8.29
N SER A 541 11.04 23.84 -8.27
CA SER A 541 11.33 24.98 -9.16
C SER A 541 11.26 24.60 -10.64
N LEU A 542 11.79 23.44 -11.04
CA LEU A 542 11.71 22.94 -12.41
C LEU A 542 10.27 22.61 -12.81
N LEU A 543 9.48 22.07 -11.90
CA LEU A 543 8.09 21.76 -12.14
C LEU A 543 7.27 23.05 -12.34
N PHE A 544 7.48 24.07 -11.50
CA PHE A 544 6.83 25.38 -11.67
C PHE A 544 7.30 26.11 -12.93
N ALA A 545 8.58 25.99 -13.30
CA ALA A 545 9.09 26.54 -14.56
C ALA A 545 8.45 25.88 -15.80
N ALA A 546 8.02 24.62 -15.69
CA ALA A 546 7.25 23.92 -16.71
C ALA A 546 5.76 24.31 -16.75
N GLY A 547 5.33 25.23 -15.86
CA GLY A 547 3.95 25.76 -15.84
C GLY A 547 3.02 25.07 -14.84
N TYR A 548 3.51 24.14 -14.01
CA TYR A 548 2.69 23.47 -12.99
C TYR A 548 2.06 24.48 -12.02
N LYS A 549 0.81 24.20 -11.67
CA LYS A 549 0.06 24.93 -10.64
C LYS A 549 -0.48 23.95 -9.61
N MET A 550 -0.40 24.33 -8.34
CA MET A 550 -0.93 23.51 -7.24
C MET A 550 -2.45 23.33 -7.38
N PRO A 551 -3.00 22.17 -6.97
CA PRO A 551 -4.44 21.96 -6.90
C PRO A 551 -5.08 22.84 -5.82
N GLU A 552 -6.40 22.97 -5.86
CA GLU A 552 -7.18 23.77 -4.92
C GLU A 552 -7.96 22.84 -3.97
N ARG A 553 -7.90 23.11 -2.67
CA ARG A 553 -8.71 22.40 -1.68
C ARG A 553 -10.15 22.90 -1.73
N PHE A 554 -11.10 22.01 -1.54
CA PHE A 554 -12.49 22.37 -1.37
C PHE A 554 -13.18 21.55 -0.28
N LYS A 555 -14.30 22.07 0.20
CA LYS A 555 -15.20 21.39 1.14
C LYS A 555 -16.63 21.52 0.64
N VAL A 556 -17.38 20.41 0.67
CA VAL A 556 -18.78 20.33 0.29
C VAL A 556 -19.56 19.49 1.30
N LYS A 557 -20.88 19.44 1.20
CA LYS A 557 -21.71 18.56 2.02
C LYS A 557 -21.93 17.21 1.33
N ALA A 558 -22.01 16.15 2.12
CA ALA A 558 -22.54 14.87 1.67
C ALA A 558 -24.02 14.99 1.30
N ALA A 559 -24.58 13.97 0.69
CA ALA A 559 -25.99 13.94 0.29
C ALA A 559 -26.99 14.06 1.48
N ASP A 560 -26.52 13.80 2.71
CA ASP A 560 -27.32 14.05 3.92
C ASP A 560 -27.46 15.54 4.29
N GLY A 561 -26.75 16.43 3.60
CA GLY A 561 -26.72 17.87 3.85
C GLY A 561 -26.00 18.31 5.14
N ILE A 562 -25.44 17.36 5.91
CA ILE A 562 -24.85 17.59 7.24
C ILE A 562 -23.35 17.30 7.23
N THR A 563 -22.95 16.12 6.76
CA THR A 563 -21.58 15.64 6.81
C THR A 563 -20.69 16.44 5.86
N ASP A 564 -19.58 16.98 6.36
CA ASP A 564 -18.56 17.63 5.54
C ASP A 564 -17.70 16.60 4.81
N LEU A 565 -17.58 16.78 3.49
CA LEU A 565 -16.68 16.07 2.60
C LEU A 565 -15.57 17.02 2.13
N TYR A 566 -14.36 16.49 2.04
CA TYR A 566 -13.16 17.23 1.67
C TYR A 566 -12.59 16.69 0.38
N GLY A 567 -12.08 17.56 -0.47
CA GLY A 567 -11.54 17.18 -1.77
C GLY A 567 -10.51 18.12 -2.31
N ALA A 568 -9.93 17.73 -3.45
CA ALA A 568 -8.99 18.51 -4.23
C ALA A 568 -9.48 18.69 -5.67
N MET A 569 -9.31 19.88 -6.21
CA MET A 569 -9.66 20.26 -7.58
C MET A 569 -8.39 20.55 -8.38
N TYR A 570 -8.25 19.87 -9.50
CA TYR A 570 -7.14 19.98 -10.45
C TYR A 570 -7.65 20.67 -11.70
N LYS A 571 -7.04 21.79 -12.03
CA LYS A 571 -7.37 22.60 -13.19
C LYS A 571 -6.31 22.47 -14.27
N PRO A 572 -6.63 22.68 -15.55
CA PRO A 572 -5.60 22.86 -16.57
C PRO A 572 -4.61 23.98 -16.17
N PHE A 573 -3.33 23.81 -16.47
CA PHE A 573 -2.34 24.85 -16.12
C PHE A 573 -2.50 26.12 -16.97
N ASP A 574 -3.12 25.99 -18.14
CA ASP A 574 -3.58 27.07 -19.01
C ASP A 574 -5.04 27.49 -18.72
N PHE A 575 -5.53 27.23 -17.50
CA PHE A 575 -6.90 27.50 -17.08
C PHE A 575 -7.34 28.95 -17.36
N ASP A 576 -8.49 29.07 -18.03
CA ASP A 576 -9.15 30.33 -18.38
C ASP A 576 -10.55 30.32 -17.73
N SER A 577 -10.80 31.20 -16.78
CA SER A 577 -12.06 31.32 -16.05
C SER A 577 -13.26 31.74 -16.91
N THR A 578 -13.03 32.21 -18.14
CA THR A 578 -14.09 32.54 -19.11
C THR A 578 -14.60 31.36 -19.91
N ARG A 579 -13.90 30.22 -19.83
CA ARG A 579 -14.26 28.96 -20.49
C ARG A 579 -15.01 28.03 -19.53
N VAL A 580 -15.81 27.14 -20.08
CA VAL A 580 -16.57 26.13 -19.31
C VAL A 580 -16.02 24.74 -19.61
N TYR A 581 -15.62 24.03 -18.57
CA TYR A 581 -14.93 22.75 -18.65
C TYR A 581 -15.84 21.62 -18.19
N PRO A 582 -15.77 20.44 -18.85
CA PRO A 582 -16.32 19.21 -18.28
C PRO A 582 -15.63 18.87 -16.96
N ILE A 583 -16.35 18.18 -16.08
CA ILE A 583 -15.79 17.71 -14.82
C ILE A 583 -15.62 16.19 -14.83
N ILE A 584 -14.46 15.71 -14.35
CA ILE A 584 -14.16 14.29 -14.18
C ILE A 584 -13.89 14.03 -12.71
N ASP A 585 -14.58 13.04 -12.17
CA ASP A 585 -14.36 12.56 -10.81
C ASP A 585 -13.46 11.33 -10.83
N TYR A 586 -12.27 11.43 -10.24
CA TYR A 586 -11.40 10.29 -9.98
C TYR A 586 -11.75 9.67 -8.63
N VAL A 587 -12.27 8.45 -8.65
CA VAL A 587 -12.82 7.80 -7.47
C VAL A 587 -12.03 6.59 -7.02
N TYR A 588 -11.93 6.46 -5.71
CA TYR A 588 -11.70 5.22 -4.99
C TYR A 588 -12.57 5.27 -3.73
N PRO A 589 -13.57 4.39 -3.58
CA PRO A 589 -14.64 4.60 -2.61
C PRO A 589 -14.26 4.36 -1.14
N GLY A 590 -13.13 3.71 -0.87
CA GLY A 590 -12.84 3.05 0.39
C GLY A 590 -13.26 1.58 0.35
N PRO A 591 -13.55 0.96 1.52
CA PRO A 591 -13.48 1.56 2.85
C PRO A 591 -12.10 1.58 3.50
N GLN A 592 -11.10 0.89 2.95
CA GLN A 592 -9.74 0.91 3.51
C GLN A 592 -8.96 2.20 3.19
N VAL A 593 -9.32 2.87 2.12
CA VAL A 593 -8.75 4.15 1.65
C VAL A 593 -9.73 4.80 0.69
N GLU A 594 -9.78 6.11 0.62
CA GLU A 594 -10.59 6.84 -0.37
C GLU A 594 -9.71 7.78 -1.20
N ALA A 595 -10.18 8.14 -2.40
CA ALA A 595 -9.53 9.14 -3.23
C ALA A 595 -9.81 10.54 -2.64
N ASN A 596 -9.13 10.87 -1.56
CA ASN A 596 -9.14 12.17 -0.92
C ASN A 596 -7.70 12.63 -0.73
N ASN A 597 -7.17 13.38 -1.69
CA ASN A 597 -5.77 13.77 -1.70
C ASN A 597 -5.53 14.89 -0.68
N ILE A 598 -4.95 14.55 0.47
CA ILE A 598 -4.64 15.49 1.57
C ILE A 598 -3.20 16.02 1.50
N ALA A 599 -2.29 15.28 0.89
CA ALA A 599 -0.89 15.61 0.72
C ALA A 599 -0.53 15.77 -0.77
N TRP A 600 0.46 16.60 -1.05
CA TRP A 600 1.00 16.73 -2.40
C TRP A 600 1.70 15.44 -2.84
N SER A 601 1.53 15.08 -4.10
CA SER A 601 2.14 13.87 -4.69
C SER A 601 2.64 14.13 -6.09
N LYS A 602 3.79 13.55 -6.43
CA LYS A 602 4.29 13.49 -7.81
C LYS A 602 3.54 12.50 -8.71
N GLY A 603 2.64 11.70 -8.13
CA GLY A 603 1.82 10.72 -8.86
C GLY A 603 0.63 11.36 -9.57
N MET A 604 0.86 12.20 -10.57
CA MET A 604 -0.10 13.13 -11.17
C MET A 604 -0.96 12.56 -12.29
N VAL A 605 -0.74 11.31 -12.71
CA VAL A 605 -1.31 10.76 -13.97
C VAL A 605 -2.83 10.80 -14.03
N ARG A 606 -3.49 10.50 -12.91
CA ARG A 606 -4.95 10.36 -12.83
C ARG A 606 -5.69 11.65 -12.51
N THR A 607 -4.98 12.67 -12.08
CA THR A 607 -5.49 13.95 -11.61
C THR A 607 -4.91 15.10 -12.41
N ASP A 608 -3.77 15.67 -12.00
CA ASP A 608 -3.16 16.84 -12.65
C ASP A 608 -2.95 16.65 -14.16
N ARG A 609 -2.37 15.50 -14.56
CA ARG A 609 -2.08 15.23 -15.97
C ARG A 609 -3.35 15.09 -16.80
N LEU A 610 -4.38 14.43 -16.29
CA LEU A 610 -5.65 14.30 -16.97
C LEU A 610 -6.34 15.68 -17.13
N ALA A 611 -6.22 16.54 -16.11
CA ALA A 611 -6.74 17.91 -16.19
C ALA A 611 -6.12 18.70 -17.35
N GLN A 612 -4.84 18.46 -17.69
CA GLN A 612 -4.15 19.17 -18.78
C GLN A 612 -4.76 18.89 -20.17
N VAL A 613 -5.50 17.81 -20.32
CA VAL A 613 -6.22 17.51 -21.58
C VAL A 613 -7.36 18.51 -21.83
N GLY A 614 -7.89 19.13 -20.77
CA GLY A 614 -8.96 20.15 -20.89
C GLY A 614 -10.15 19.91 -19.97
N PHE A 615 -9.92 19.29 -18.81
CA PHE A 615 -10.95 18.96 -17.82
C PHE A 615 -10.69 19.63 -16.48
N ILE A 616 -11.77 19.85 -15.72
CA ILE A 616 -11.66 19.95 -14.27
C ILE A 616 -11.67 18.53 -13.74
N VAL A 617 -10.61 18.14 -13.04
CA VAL A 617 -10.56 16.82 -12.37
C VAL A 617 -10.67 17.03 -10.87
N ILE A 618 -11.47 16.21 -10.20
CA ILE A 618 -11.63 16.26 -8.76
C ILE A 618 -11.32 14.91 -8.12
N THR A 619 -10.95 14.98 -6.84
CA THR A 619 -11.02 13.87 -5.90
C THR A 619 -11.80 14.35 -4.68
N VAL A 620 -12.71 13.55 -4.16
CA VAL A 620 -13.49 13.91 -2.97
C VAL A 620 -13.84 12.67 -2.15
N GLY A 621 -13.86 12.81 -0.83
CA GLY A 621 -14.27 11.76 0.07
C GLY A 621 -15.77 11.47 0.00
N ASN A 622 -16.18 10.33 0.55
CA ASN A 622 -17.58 9.93 0.70
C ASN A 622 -17.82 9.22 2.03
N ARG A 623 -19.02 9.24 2.53
CA ARG A 623 -19.38 8.38 3.67
C ARG A 623 -19.17 6.92 3.32
N GLY A 624 -18.59 6.15 4.26
CA GLY A 624 -18.12 4.79 4.03
C GLY A 624 -16.71 4.70 3.47
N GLY A 625 -16.01 5.83 3.36
CA GLY A 625 -14.63 5.94 2.88
C GLY A 625 -13.57 5.59 3.94
N HIS A 626 -12.54 6.40 4.05
CA HIS A 626 -11.34 6.13 4.86
C HIS A 626 -11.63 5.90 6.36
N PRO A 627 -10.91 4.98 7.03
CA PRO A 627 -11.07 4.71 8.47
C PRO A 627 -10.72 5.88 9.40
N ASN A 628 -10.03 6.90 8.93
CA ASN A 628 -9.56 8.05 9.71
C ASN A 628 -10.66 9.03 10.17
N ARG A 629 -11.88 8.56 10.22
CA ARG A 629 -13.06 9.26 10.75
C ARG A 629 -13.70 8.41 11.86
N SER A 630 -14.92 8.74 12.28
CA SER A 630 -15.64 7.89 13.22
C SER A 630 -15.98 6.52 12.62
N LYS A 631 -16.11 5.51 13.47
CA LYS A 631 -16.58 4.18 13.08
C LYS A 631 -17.90 4.23 12.29
N TRP A 632 -18.82 5.11 12.67
CA TRP A 632 -20.06 5.34 11.95
C TRP A 632 -19.82 5.83 10.52
N TYR A 633 -18.93 6.80 10.31
CA TYR A 633 -18.59 7.30 8.98
C TYR A 633 -17.94 6.20 8.14
N HIS A 634 -16.93 5.54 8.68
CA HIS A 634 -16.17 4.49 8.00
C HIS A 634 -17.07 3.31 7.57
N ASN A 635 -17.96 2.85 8.45
CA ASN A 635 -18.82 1.70 8.18
C ASN A 635 -20.18 2.07 7.55
N TYR A 636 -20.34 3.27 7.02
CA TYR A 636 -21.58 3.68 6.36
C TYR A 636 -21.97 2.76 5.19
N GLY A 637 -20.98 2.20 4.49
CA GLY A 637 -21.16 1.25 3.39
C GLY A 637 -21.32 -0.22 3.81
N TYR A 638 -21.21 -0.56 5.10
CA TYR A 638 -21.32 -1.93 5.57
C TYR A 638 -22.71 -2.51 5.29
N GLY A 639 -22.75 -3.66 4.57
CA GLY A 639 -24.00 -4.24 4.07
C GLY A 639 -24.57 -3.57 2.81
N ASN A 640 -23.91 -2.53 2.27
CA ASN A 640 -24.35 -1.82 1.06
C ASN A 640 -23.16 -1.42 0.16
N LEU A 641 -22.23 -2.33 -0.04
CA LEU A 641 -20.91 -2.04 -0.63
C LEU A 641 -20.98 -1.61 -2.10
N ARG A 642 -22.06 -1.91 -2.87
CA ARG A 642 -22.20 -1.45 -4.25
C ARG A 642 -22.61 0.02 -4.32
N ASP A 643 -23.57 0.44 -3.53
CA ASP A 643 -24.29 1.71 -3.74
C ASP A 643 -23.85 2.84 -2.78
N TYR A 644 -23.10 2.53 -1.71
CA TYR A 644 -22.64 3.55 -0.79
C TYR A 644 -21.70 4.56 -1.47
N GLY A 645 -21.73 5.80 -1.02
CA GLY A 645 -20.86 6.87 -1.51
C GLY A 645 -21.24 7.43 -2.89
N LEU A 646 -22.00 6.72 -3.74
CA LEU A 646 -22.39 7.19 -5.07
C LEU A 646 -23.21 8.49 -5.04
N GLU A 647 -24.13 8.59 -4.08
CA GLU A 647 -24.96 9.77 -3.90
C GLU A 647 -24.13 10.96 -3.42
N ASP A 648 -23.17 10.74 -2.54
CA ASP A 648 -22.24 11.76 -2.03
C ASP A 648 -21.38 12.34 -3.17
N GLN A 649 -20.82 11.50 -4.02
CA GLN A 649 -20.03 11.93 -5.20
C GLN A 649 -20.87 12.77 -6.15
N LYS A 650 -22.04 12.28 -6.51
CA LYS A 650 -22.97 13.04 -7.36
C LYS A 650 -23.32 14.41 -6.75
N TYR A 651 -23.66 14.45 -5.45
CA TYR A 651 -24.04 15.68 -4.77
C TYR A 651 -22.87 16.66 -4.64
N ALA A 652 -21.65 16.16 -4.42
CA ALA A 652 -20.43 16.98 -4.42
C ALA A 652 -20.22 17.68 -5.77
N ILE A 653 -20.34 16.94 -6.88
CA ILE A 653 -20.21 17.49 -8.24
C ILE A 653 -21.29 18.55 -8.49
N GLN A 654 -22.53 18.31 -8.10
CA GLN A 654 -23.63 19.28 -8.25
C GLN A 654 -23.37 20.58 -7.47
N GLN A 655 -22.84 20.49 -6.24
CA GLN A 655 -22.47 21.66 -5.46
C GLN A 655 -21.34 22.45 -6.11
N LEU A 656 -20.32 21.78 -6.64
CA LEU A 656 -19.20 22.43 -7.33
C LEU A 656 -19.66 23.13 -8.61
N ALA A 657 -20.49 22.46 -9.43
CA ALA A 657 -21.06 23.04 -10.65
C ALA A 657 -21.99 24.23 -10.35
N GLY A 658 -22.72 24.18 -9.23
CA GLY A 658 -23.54 25.30 -8.77
C GLY A 658 -22.75 26.46 -8.17
N LYS A 659 -21.52 26.24 -7.73
CA LYS A 659 -20.63 27.24 -7.13
C LYS A 659 -19.72 27.92 -8.16
N TYR A 660 -19.29 27.19 -9.18
CA TYR A 660 -18.28 27.65 -10.14
C TYR A 660 -18.83 27.63 -11.58
N ASP A 661 -19.00 28.80 -12.18
CA ASP A 661 -19.53 28.97 -13.53
C ASP A 661 -18.67 28.31 -14.62
N PHE A 662 -17.40 28.04 -14.33
CA PHE A 662 -16.48 27.36 -15.25
C PHE A 662 -16.65 25.81 -15.26
N ILE A 663 -17.51 25.22 -14.43
CA ILE A 663 -17.79 23.79 -14.40
C ILE A 663 -19.12 23.48 -15.10
N ASP A 664 -19.05 22.61 -16.13
CA ASP A 664 -20.25 22.13 -16.80
C ASP A 664 -20.80 20.86 -16.13
N GLY A 665 -21.77 21.05 -15.26
CA GLY A 665 -22.48 19.95 -14.58
C GLY A 665 -23.32 19.04 -15.51
N SER A 666 -23.41 19.33 -16.80
CA SER A 666 -24.06 18.47 -17.80
C SER A 666 -23.09 17.51 -18.49
N ARG A 667 -21.77 17.76 -18.41
CA ARG A 667 -20.71 16.95 -19.00
C ARG A 667 -19.83 16.34 -17.92
N VAL A 668 -20.36 15.33 -17.24
CA VAL A 668 -19.74 14.67 -16.09
C VAL A 668 -19.13 13.32 -16.49
N GLY A 669 -17.83 13.16 -16.22
CA GLY A 669 -17.11 11.90 -16.34
C GLY A 669 -16.76 11.31 -14.98
N ILE A 670 -16.47 10.02 -14.95
CA ILE A 670 -16.02 9.31 -13.75
C ILE A 670 -15.02 8.21 -14.13
N HIS A 671 -13.94 8.06 -13.37
CA HIS A 671 -13.04 6.93 -13.55
C HIS A 671 -12.37 6.50 -12.26
N GLY A 672 -11.95 5.25 -12.25
CA GLY A 672 -11.19 4.69 -11.14
C GLY A 672 -10.64 3.30 -11.46
N HIS A 673 -9.78 2.82 -10.59
CA HIS A 673 -9.11 1.52 -10.72
C HIS A 673 -9.48 0.63 -9.54
N SER A 674 -9.60 -0.70 -9.74
CA SER A 674 -9.93 -1.65 -8.68
C SER A 674 -11.31 -1.34 -8.05
N GLY A 675 -11.38 -1.08 -6.74
CA GLY A 675 -12.59 -0.55 -6.10
C GLY A 675 -13.15 0.70 -6.78
N GLY A 676 -12.28 1.57 -7.31
CA GLY A 676 -12.67 2.73 -8.12
C GLY A 676 -13.29 2.35 -9.47
N GLY A 677 -12.82 1.28 -10.12
CA GLY A 677 -13.45 0.71 -11.31
C GLY A 677 -14.83 0.14 -11.01
N PHE A 678 -14.98 -0.57 -9.89
CA PHE A 678 -16.26 -1.03 -9.38
C PHE A 678 -17.23 0.15 -9.19
N MET A 679 -16.80 1.20 -8.50
CA MET A 679 -17.60 2.40 -8.25
C MET A 679 -17.95 3.16 -9.54
N SER A 680 -16.99 3.33 -10.46
CA SER A 680 -17.24 4.03 -11.73
C SER A 680 -18.32 3.35 -12.57
N THR A 681 -18.30 2.02 -12.63
CA THR A 681 -19.38 1.24 -13.29
C THR A 681 -20.71 1.37 -12.56
N ALA A 682 -20.69 1.23 -11.21
CA ALA A 682 -21.90 1.38 -10.40
C ALA A 682 -22.53 2.77 -10.59
N ALA A 683 -21.71 3.83 -10.62
CA ALA A 683 -22.16 5.21 -10.76
C ALA A 683 -22.89 5.47 -12.08
N ILE A 684 -22.31 5.08 -13.22
CA ILE A 684 -22.94 5.30 -14.53
C ILE A 684 -24.18 4.43 -14.73
N LEU A 685 -24.27 3.26 -14.07
CA LEU A 685 -25.45 2.39 -14.12
C LEU A 685 -26.54 2.83 -13.13
N LYS A 686 -26.19 3.42 -11.99
CA LYS A 686 -27.13 3.90 -10.96
C LYS A 686 -27.67 5.29 -11.28
N TYR A 687 -26.83 6.16 -11.84
CA TYR A 687 -27.17 7.53 -12.24
C TYR A 687 -26.92 7.76 -13.73
N PRO A 688 -27.62 7.03 -14.63
CA PRO A 688 -27.33 7.00 -16.08
C PRO A 688 -27.61 8.33 -16.80
N ASP A 689 -28.43 9.20 -16.21
CA ASP A 689 -28.70 10.54 -16.76
C ASP A 689 -27.70 11.60 -16.26
N PHE A 690 -26.91 11.29 -15.22
CA PHE A 690 -25.94 12.21 -14.64
C PHE A 690 -24.54 12.00 -15.22
N PHE A 691 -23.98 10.79 -15.11
CA PHE A 691 -22.66 10.46 -15.65
C PHE A 691 -22.75 10.17 -17.16
N LYS A 692 -22.02 10.95 -17.98
CA LYS A 692 -22.03 10.82 -19.45
C LYS A 692 -21.02 9.82 -19.96
N ALA A 693 -19.85 9.75 -19.32
CA ALA A 693 -18.79 8.82 -19.66
C ALA A 693 -18.15 8.22 -18.40
N ALA A 694 -17.82 6.94 -18.46
CA ALA A 694 -17.09 6.25 -17.39
C ALA A 694 -15.96 5.39 -17.97
N VAL A 695 -14.79 5.41 -17.30
CA VAL A 695 -13.69 4.49 -17.58
C VAL A 695 -13.42 3.66 -16.33
N SER A 696 -13.71 2.39 -16.42
CA SER A 696 -13.68 1.44 -15.31
C SER A 696 -12.54 0.45 -15.46
N CYS A 697 -11.54 0.54 -14.57
CA CYS A 697 -10.31 -0.24 -14.68
C CYS A 697 -10.25 -1.34 -13.62
N ALA A 698 -10.06 -2.60 -14.04
CA ALA A 698 -9.85 -3.77 -13.17
C ALA A 698 -10.83 -3.84 -11.98
N GLY A 699 -12.11 -3.52 -12.23
CA GLY A 699 -13.13 -3.40 -11.18
C GLY A 699 -13.63 -4.76 -10.69
N ASN A 700 -13.82 -4.88 -9.38
CA ASN A 700 -14.41 -6.05 -8.73
C ASN A 700 -15.95 -5.99 -8.80
N HIS A 701 -16.49 -6.04 -10.01
CA HIS A 701 -17.90 -5.79 -10.35
C HIS A 701 -18.90 -6.78 -9.75
N ASP A 702 -18.45 -7.98 -9.44
CA ASP A 702 -19.22 -9.03 -8.78
C ASP A 702 -18.42 -9.55 -7.58
N ASN A 703 -18.62 -8.93 -6.44
CA ASN A 703 -17.89 -9.29 -5.21
C ASN A 703 -18.25 -10.68 -4.66
N ARG A 704 -19.12 -11.45 -5.29
CA ARG A 704 -19.32 -12.87 -4.99
C ARG A 704 -18.20 -13.74 -5.54
N ILE A 705 -17.41 -13.22 -6.49
CA ILE A 705 -16.25 -13.91 -7.10
C ILE A 705 -14.94 -13.15 -6.87
N TYR A 706 -14.94 -12.16 -6.00
CA TYR A 706 -13.73 -11.48 -5.54
C TYR A 706 -13.21 -12.13 -4.26
N ASN A 707 -12.02 -11.78 -3.85
CA ASN A 707 -11.38 -12.40 -2.69
C ASN A 707 -12.16 -12.15 -1.39
N ARG A 708 -12.30 -13.21 -0.59
CA ARG A 708 -13.06 -13.24 0.65
C ARG A 708 -12.66 -12.13 1.62
N TRP A 709 -11.35 -11.95 1.82
CA TRP A 709 -10.84 -11.03 2.85
C TRP A 709 -11.39 -9.61 2.68
N TRP A 710 -11.32 -9.08 1.47
CA TRP A 710 -11.86 -7.75 1.20
C TRP A 710 -13.39 -7.76 1.24
N SER A 711 -13.99 -8.73 0.56
CA SER A 711 -15.44 -8.75 0.36
C SER A 711 -16.21 -8.99 1.66
N GLU A 712 -15.84 -10.00 2.46
CA GLU A 712 -16.52 -10.29 3.72
C GLU A 712 -16.23 -9.24 4.79
N THR A 713 -15.02 -8.70 4.85
CA THR A 713 -14.65 -7.67 5.82
C THR A 713 -15.47 -6.40 5.62
N HIS A 714 -15.57 -5.91 4.39
CA HIS A 714 -16.14 -4.59 4.13
C HIS A 714 -17.66 -4.60 3.86
N HIS A 715 -18.17 -5.68 3.32
CA HIS A 715 -19.62 -5.85 3.14
C HIS A 715 -20.30 -6.52 4.34
N GLY A 716 -19.61 -7.41 5.00
CA GLY A 716 -20.12 -8.28 6.04
C GLY A 716 -20.51 -9.66 5.51
N VAL A 717 -20.41 -10.66 6.39
CA VAL A 717 -20.85 -12.02 6.18
C VAL A 717 -21.70 -12.45 7.38
N THR A 718 -22.77 -13.19 7.14
CA THR A 718 -23.64 -13.65 8.21
C THR A 718 -23.25 -15.05 8.64
N GLU A 719 -22.84 -15.19 9.90
CA GLU A 719 -22.64 -16.49 10.56
C GLU A 719 -24.00 -17.11 10.89
N LYS A 720 -24.25 -18.33 10.41
CA LYS A 720 -25.43 -19.13 10.73
C LYS A 720 -25.00 -20.35 11.50
N VAL A 721 -25.52 -20.48 12.71
CA VAL A 721 -25.29 -21.63 13.58
C VAL A 721 -26.55 -22.51 13.55
N GLU A 722 -26.43 -23.73 13.00
CA GLU A 722 -27.52 -24.70 12.91
C GLU A 722 -27.07 -26.01 13.59
N GLN A 723 -27.71 -26.33 14.72
CA GLN A 723 -27.41 -27.49 15.54
C GLN A 723 -25.92 -27.61 15.92
N SER A 724 -25.15 -28.37 15.15
CA SER A 724 -23.71 -28.60 15.39
C SER A 724 -22.80 -28.03 14.31
N ASP A 725 -23.33 -27.34 13.30
CA ASP A 725 -22.54 -26.77 12.22
C ASP A 725 -22.71 -25.25 12.10
N THR A 726 -21.66 -24.59 11.70
CA THR A 726 -21.62 -23.15 11.45
C THR A 726 -21.33 -22.92 9.98
N THR A 727 -22.19 -22.17 9.30
CA THR A 727 -22.02 -21.78 7.90
C THR A 727 -21.97 -20.26 7.78
N PHE A 728 -21.42 -19.78 6.67
CA PHE A 728 -21.29 -18.36 6.39
C PHE A 728 -22.05 -18.01 5.11
N VAL A 729 -22.99 -17.08 5.22
CA VAL A 729 -23.82 -16.65 4.09
C VAL A 729 -23.38 -15.26 3.68
N TYR A 730 -23.06 -15.12 2.40
CA TYR A 730 -22.68 -13.86 1.79
C TYR A 730 -23.66 -13.50 0.68
N HIS A 731 -24.20 -12.29 0.76
CA HIS A 731 -25.10 -11.77 -0.27
C HIS A 731 -24.75 -10.31 -0.52
N ILE A 732 -24.52 -9.96 -1.78
CA ILE A 732 -24.20 -8.60 -2.20
C ILE A 732 -24.86 -8.32 -3.55
N GLU A 733 -25.33 -7.11 -3.73
CA GLU A 733 -25.76 -6.57 -5.02
C GLU A 733 -24.55 -6.32 -5.93
N THR A 734 -24.69 -6.60 -7.23
CA THR A 734 -23.60 -6.56 -8.19
C THR A 734 -23.86 -5.59 -9.34
N ASN A 735 -22.78 -5.13 -10.03
CA ASN A 735 -22.93 -4.28 -11.21
C ASN A 735 -23.64 -4.97 -12.40
N PRO A 736 -23.39 -6.26 -12.70
CA PRO A 736 -24.12 -6.99 -13.75
C PRO A 736 -25.64 -6.92 -13.60
N GLU A 737 -26.18 -6.89 -12.38
CA GLU A 737 -27.65 -6.87 -12.11
C GLU A 737 -28.33 -5.60 -12.61
N ILE A 738 -27.60 -4.49 -12.69
CA ILE A 738 -28.11 -3.19 -13.13
C ILE A 738 -27.59 -2.74 -14.51
N ALA A 739 -26.96 -3.65 -15.26
CA ALA A 739 -26.36 -3.36 -16.58
C ALA A 739 -27.37 -2.78 -17.60
N ALA A 740 -28.66 -3.16 -17.48
CA ALA A 740 -29.71 -2.65 -18.36
C ALA A 740 -29.94 -1.14 -18.25
N ASN A 741 -29.47 -0.50 -17.18
CA ASN A 741 -29.65 0.93 -16.96
C ASN A 741 -28.69 1.81 -17.77
N LEU A 742 -27.63 1.24 -18.38
CA LEU A 742 -26.64 2.04 -19.11
C LEU A 742 -27.28 2.92 -20.19
N LYS A 743 -27.02 4.23 -20.12
CA LYS A 743 -27.41 5.23 -21.14
C LYS A 743 -26.19 5.97 -21.72
N GLY A 744 -25.20 6.26 -20.88
CA GLY A 744 -23.95 6.93 -21.25
C GLY A 744 -22.94 5.98 -21.86
N HIS A 745 -21.68 6.42 -21.92
CA HIS A 745 -20.55 5.74 -22.55
C HIS A 745 -19.68 5.08 -21.49
N LEU A 746 -19.48 3.76 -21.58
CA LEU A 746 -18.71 2.96 -20.63
C LEU A 746 -17.57 2.25 -21.36
N MET A 747 -16.33 2.50 -20.93
CA MET A 747 -15.16 1.71 -21.30
C MET A 747 -14.72 0.86 -20.10
N LEU A 748 -14.69 -0.45 -20.32
CA LEU A 748 -14.16 -1.43 -19.36
C LEU A 748 -12.71 -1.76 -19.73
N VAL A 749 -11.79 -1.72 -18.76
CA VAL A 749 -10.35 -1.98 -18.98
C VAL A 749 -9.89 -3.05 -18.01
N HIS A 750 -9.15 -4.07 -18.49
CA HIS A 750 -8.64 -5.13 -17.59
C HIS A 750 -7.32 -5.73 -18.11
N GLY A 751 -6.41 -6.08 -17.20
CA GLY A 751 -5.25 -6.91 -17.49
C GLY A 751 -5.67 -8.38 -17.61
N ASP A 752 -5.24 -9.09 -18.65
CA ASP A 752 -5.71 -10.46 -18.94
C ASP A 752 -5.18 -11.52 -17.93
N ILE A 753 -4.07 -11.22 -17.24
CA ILE A 753 -3.49 -12.10 -16.21
C ILE A 753 -3.63 -11.55 -14.79
N ASP A 754 -4.66 -10.76 -14.52
CA ASP A 754 -4.96 -10.23 -13.19
C ASP A 754 -5.38 -11.38 -12.23
N ASN A 755 -4.53 -11.70 -11.28
CA ASN A 755 -4.75 -12.73 -10.25
C ASN A 755 -5.27 -12.16 -8.92
N ASN A 756 -5.45 -10.84 -8.82
CA ASN A 756 -6.10 -10.18 -7.69
C ASN A 756 -7.61 -10.02 -7.94
N VAL A 757 -7.99 -9.10 -8.84
CA VAL A 757 -9.36 -8.99 -9.34
C VAL A 757 -9.43 -9.76 -10.65
N ASN A 758 -9.88 -11.03 -10.59
CA ASN A 758 -9.85 -11.85 -11.79
C ASN A 758 -10.70 -11.27 -12.93
N PRO A 759 -10.27 -11.41 -14.21
CA PRO A 759 -10.96 -10.82 -15.37
C PRO A 759 -12.42 -11.26 -15.55
N ALA A 760 -12.83 -12.36 -14.90
CA ALA A 760 -14.23 -12.80 -14.90
C ALA A 760 -15.18 -11.73 -14.33
N ASN A 761 -14.69 -10.84 -13.45
CA ASN A 761 -15.47 -9.70 -12.97
C ASN A 761 -15.92 -8.80 -14.14
N THR A 762 -15.01 -8.39 -15.00
CA THR A 762 -15.31 -7.61 -16.21
C THR A 762 -16.13 -8.40 -17.21
N ILE A 763 -15.80 -9.67 -17.47
CA ILE A 763 -16.53 -10.52 -18.43
C ILE A 763 -18.00 -10.71 -18.02
N ARG A 764 -18.30 -10.79 -16.73
CA ARG A 764 -19.72 -10.84 -16.23
C ARG A 764 -20.48 -9.55 -16.56
N VAL A 765 -19.85 -8.37 -16.41
CA VAL A 765 -20.47 -7.10 -16.85
C VAL A 765 -20.67 -7.06 -18.35
N VAL A 766 -19.65 -7.45 -19.14
CA VAL A 766 -19.73 -7.55 -20.60
C VAL A 766 -20.93 -8.43 -21.02
N ASN A 767 -21.05 -9.63 -20.44
CA ASN A 767 -22.17 -10.51 -20.74
C ASN A 767 -23.53 -9.88 -20.40
N ALA A 768 -23.64 -9.21 -19.24
CA ALA A 768 -24.87 -8.56 -18.81
C ALA A 768 -25.27 -7.39 -19.74
N LEU A 769 -24.30 -6.57 -20.16
CA LEU A 769 -24.50 -5.46 -21.10
C LEU A 769 -24.95 -5.97 -22.48
N ILE A 770 -24.30 -7.01 -23.02
CA ILE A 770 -24.71 -7.63 -24.29
C ILE A 770 -26.14 -8.16 -24.22
N ARG A 771 -26.48 -8.90 -23.16
CA ARG A 771 -27.84 -9.41 -22.94
C ARG A 771 -28.90 -8.33 -22.79
N ALA A 772 -28.51 -7.17 -22.26
CA ALA A 772 -29.35 -5.98 -22.14
C ALA A 772 -29.36 -5.11 -23.43
N ASN A 773 -28.74 -5.58 -24.52
CA ASN A 773 -28.60 -4.84 -25.80
C ASN A 773 -27.96 -3.45 -25.61
N LYS A 774 -26.94 -3.34 -24.73
CA LYS A 774 -26.18 -2.11 -24.48
C LYS A 774 -24.87 -2.12 -25.27
N ARG A 775 -24.46 -0.95 -25.74
CA ARG A 775 -23.17 -0.73 -26.39
C ARG A 775 -22.18 -0.18 -25.37
N PHE A 776 -20.95 -0.67 -25.40
CA PHE A 776 -19.86 -0.30 -24.51
C PHE A 776 -18.53 -0.58 -25.20
N ASP A 777 -17.44 -0.12 -24.63
CA ASP A 777 -16.09 -0.36 -25.08
C ASP A 777 -15.35 -1.30 -24.12
N LEU A 778 -14.47 -2.14 -24.67
CA LEU A 778 -13.65 -3.07 -23.90
C LEU A 778 -12.19 -2.97 -24.34
N LEU A 779 -11.29 -2.71 -23.37
CA LEU A 779 -9.85 -2.72 -23.60
C LEU A 779 -9.22 -3.80 -22.71
N ILE A 780 -8.65 -4.82 -23.33
CA ILE A 780 -7.80 -5.81 -22.65
C ILE A 780 -6.35 -5.38 -22.80
N LEU A 781 -5.61 -5.38 -21.70
CA LEU A 781 -4.17 -5.10 -21.66
C LEU A 781 -3.41 -6.43 -21.51
N PRO A 782 -2.87 -7.00 -22.61
CA PRO A 782 -2.28 -8.33 -22.59
C PRO A 782 -1.01 -8.40 -21.78
N GLY A 783 -0.85 -9.48 -21.00
CA GLY A 783 0.31 -9.70 -20.12
C GLY A 783 0.33 -8.81 -18.87
N GLN A 784 -0.75 -8.04 -18.63
CA GLN A 784 -0.82 -7.16 -17.47
C GLN A 784 -1.60 -7.80 -16.31
N ARG A 785 -1.10 -7.61 -15.10
CA ARG A 785 -1.76 -7.99 -13.85
C ARG A 785 -2.69 -6.88 -13.35
N HIS A 786 -2.94 -6.79 -12.07
CA HIS A 786 -3.83 -5.80 -11.49
C HIS A 786 -3.37 -4.34 -11.74
N GLY A 787 -2.07 -4.07 -11.74
CA GLY A 787 -1.48 -2.84 -12.27
C GLY A 787 -1.14 -2.98 -13.75
N PHE A 788 -1.19 -1.88 -14.51
CA PHE A 788 -1.00 -1.92 -15.97
C PHE A 788 0.48 -1.83 -16.41
N GLY A 789 1.42 -1.87 -15.48
CA GLY A 789 2.85 -1.99 -15.72
C GLY A 789 3.38 -1.04 -16.79
N ASP A 790 4.06 -1.59 -17.81
CA ASP A 790 4.60 -0.87 -18.96
C ASP A 790 3.53 -0.35 -19.96
N MET A 791 2.26 -0.75 -19.78
CA MET A 791 1.15 -0.24 -20.59
C MET A 791 0.46 0.99 -19.99
N ASN A 792 0.95 1.54 -18.88
CA ASN A 792 0.34 2.70 -18.22
C ASN A 792 0.24 3.94 -19.10
N GLU A 793 1.27 4.23 -19.94
CA GLU A 793 1.24 5.36 -20.86
C GLU A 793 0.23 5.15 -21.99
N TYR A 794 0.20 3.97 -22.60
CA TYR A 794 -0.82 3.63 -23.57
C TYR A 794 -2.22 3.78 -22.98
N PHE A 795 -2.43 3.26 -21.76
CA PHE A 795 -3.70 3.39 -21.07
C PHE A 795 -4.08 4.85 -20.81
N PHE A 796 -3.13 5.71 -20.41
CA PHE A 796 -3.41 7.13 -20.18
C PHE A 796 -4.01 7.80 -21.44
N TYR A 797 -3.44 7.57 -22.61
CA TYR A 797 -3.98 8.14 -23.84
C TYR A 797 -5.34 7.55 -24.22
N ARG A 798 -5.56 6.25 -23.98
CA ARG A 798 -6.89 5.66 -24.18
C ARG A 798 -7.96 6.28 -23.26
N LEU A 799 -7.58 6.58 -22.01
CA LEU A 799 -8.43 7.28 -21.05
C LEU A 799 -8.73 8.71 -21.51
N ALA A 800 -7.69 9.45 -21.88
CA ALA A 800 -7.79 10.84 -22.36
C ALA A 800 -8.63 10.93 -23.64
N ASP A 801 -8.38 10.05 -24.62
CA ASP A 801 -9.13 9.93 -25.85
C ASP A 801 -10.63 9.70 -25.60
N TYR A 802 -10.94 8.77 -24.69
CA TYR A 802 -12.32 8.41 -24.37
C TYR A 802 -13.09 9.59 -23.77
N PHE A 803 -12.50 10.29 -22.84
CA PHE A 803 -13.15 11.48 -22.27
C PHE A 803 -13.18 12.66 -23.26
N SER A 804 -12.19 12.82 -24.13
CA SER A 804 -12.20 13.84 -25.16
C SER A 804 -13.34 13.61 -26.16
N GLU A 805 -13.54 12.39 -26.61
CA GLU A 805 -14.65 12.04 -27.51
C GLU A 805 -16.02 12.34 -26.91
N TRP A 806 -16.25 11.92 -25.65
CA TRP A 806 -17.58 11.94 -25.07
C TRP A 806 -17.91 13.16 -24.21
N LEU A 807 -16.89 13.91 -23.75
CA LEU A 807 -17.08 15.11 -22.93
C LEU A 807 -16.67 16.42 -23.64
N LEU A 808 -15.65 16.38 -24.52
CA LEU A 808 -15.27 17.55 -25.33
C LEU A 808 -15.90 17.54 -26.72
N GLY A 809 -16.43 16.39 -27.16
CA GLY A 809 -17.00 16.20 -28.53
C GLY A 809 -15.93 16.15 -29.64
N ASP A 810 -14.67 15.82 -29.25
CA ASP A 810 -13.55 15.73 -30.19
C ASP A 810 -13.00 14.30 -30.24
N SER A 811 -13.12 13.67 -31.42
CA SER A 811 -12.62 12.31 -31.66
C SER A 811 -11.23 12.29 -32.35
N GLU A 812 -10.64 13.45 -32.62
CA GLU A 812 -9.28 13.53 -33.15
C GLU A 812 -8.27 13.08 -32.08
N ARG A 813 -7.29 12.29 -32.52
CA ARG A 813 -6.20 11.82 -31.65
C ARG A 813 -5.00 12.70 -31.84
N GLY A 814 -4.34 13.05 -30.71
CA GLY A 814 -3.09 13.79 -30.75
C GLY A 814 -1.94 12.92 -31.32
N GLU A 815 -1.00 13.56 -32.01
CA GLU A 815 0.25 12.93 -32.42
C GLU A 815 1.20 12.86 -31.22
N VAL A 816 1.01 11.87 -30.36
CA VAL A 816 1.91 11.61 -29.22
C VAL A 816 2.60 10.28 -29.41
N ASP A 817 3.93 10.27 -29.35
CA ASP A 817 4.70 9.03 -29.36
C ASP A 817 4.65 8.37 -28.00
N VAL A 818 3.63 7.54 -27.80
CA VAL A 818 3.43 6.74 -26.57
C VAL A 818 4.63 5.81 -26.30
N LYS A 819 5.28 5.33 -27.38
CA LYS A 819 6.45 4.48 -27.27
C LYS A 819 7.65 5.23 -26.70
N GLU A 820 7.87 6.48 -27.10
CA GLU A 820 8.92 7.32 -26.52
C GLU A 820 8.68 7.58 -25.02
N LEU A 821 7.42 7.80 -24.63
CA LEU A 821 7.06 8.05 -23.24
C LEU A 821 7.19 6.82 -22.33
N ASN A 822 7.05 5.62 -22.90
CA ASN A 822 7.18 4.34 -22.18
C ASN A 822 8.64 3.84 -22.08
N ASN A 823 9.55 4.36 -22.89
CA ASN A 823 10.95 3.95 -22.84
C ASN A 823 11.63 4.62 -21.64
N ASP A 824 12.04 3.79 -20.70
CA ASP A 824 12.92 4.16 -19.59
C ASP A 824 14.39 4.17 -20.05
#